data_f4823ee21b7ec88312ec8bd1900ce9fa
#
_entry.id   f4823ee21b7ec88312ec8bd1900ce9fa
#
_cell.length_a   1.000
_cell.length_b   1.000
_cell.length_c   1.000
_cell.angle_alpha   90.00
_cell.angle_beta   90.00
_cell.angle_gamma   90.00
#
_symmetry.space_group_name_H-M   'P 1'
#
loop_
_entity.id
_entity.type
_entity.pdbx_description
1 polymer ?
#
loop_
_entity_poly.entity_id
_entity_poly.type
_entity_poly.pdbx_seq_one_letter_code
_entity_poly.pdbx_strand_id
1 'polypeptide(L)'
;MAFFLANKTRAIIITQTILFLFLILSGVSGSSFTNIKYWAPGLVSADDRVLIGDPKPIRSDEWSVNTLLSIGQYQNSESKNPRINNNLGPSPRNMSIIHDTGVPTRELSTLAKVNLWGFFVFDLRRALAWDWWIPVFFGLNGMWLLLNLICPGQSIYNLSLALLITLAPQCVAWSNWPLLHIGTASFAVSLAIIALKSRNIMTSLSLAFLTGLLAAWFAMQLYLPRLIPVALISVLTYAGYCSSSNVRFFTRNNCVYLIYTVLIASFLVLGWFISNYDAIEKMLHSSYPGERRTYGGLPLAGWAFDYVRGWLFPITLKDAEKISGNPCEAMSCISLFIPVAIATAFYFFRQHHAINWTFLLNFGLLILFVSYEYIGLPEIVGKLTFLNRSTPTRAAIGTGLTTVILLAFLYKYRDVLRLKFRLVLFAACLVPFLVFYYKNPEIADYYRENHLCQLIYIAAFVVIIHLLFIYRIKYLPAALLLFTVPFTLLWNPLIVSPSYVKVNLPQQIESDHAGLRHGGRFLLIDVPANLFFAGGLRSMNATSHYVDSYMFDNFYSKLENPEIYNRFNNLNVFLDDQKPNMEISLGGGDWIKMRLNASDFDFSIFPIDYVVARSSQSADGLASNSSLVPAGSVGDYRFYKVKAHGGL
;
A
#
# COMPACT_ATOMS: atom_id res chain seq x y z
N MET A 1 40.54 0.90 7.68
CA MET A 1 39.34 1.38 6.99
C MET A 1 38.19 0.37 7.05
N ALA A 2 38.37 -0.92 6.69
CA ALA A 2 37.34 -1.96 6.77
C ALA A 2 36.77 -2.18 8.18
N PHE A 3 37.61 -2.18 9.22
CA PHE A 3 37.20 -2.29 10.63
C PHE A 3 36.36 -1.09 11.11
N PHE A 4 36.71 0.13 10.68
CA PHE A 4 35.95 1.34 11.01
C PHE A 4 34.58 1.39 10.32
N LEU A 5 34.49 0.92 9.06
CA LEU A 5 33.22 0.80 8.31
C LEU A 5 32.33 -0.29 8.90
N ALA A 6 32.91 -1.43 9.33
CA ALA A 6 32.20 -2.49 10.03
C ALA A 6 31.59 -2.01 11.35
N ASN A 7 32.33 -1.19 12.12
CA ASN A 7 31.84 -0.62 13.37
C ASN A 7 30.71 0.40 13.15
N LYS A 8 30.79 1.27 12.12
CA LYS A 8 29.71 2.21 11.78
C LYS A 8 28.45 1.48 11.33
N THR A 9 28.58 0.47 10.50
CA THR A 9 27.44 -0.34 10.04
C THR A 9 26.76 -1.06 11.22
N ARG A 10 27.56 -1.65 12.13
CA ARG A 10 27.04 -2.27 13.36
C ARG A 10 26.30 -1.26 14.25
N ALA A 11 26.87 -0.08 14.46
CA ALA A 11 26.23 0.98 15.24
C ALA A 11 24.88 1.39 14.64
N ILE A 12 24.80 1.56 13.32
CA ILE A 12 23.55 1.89 12.62
C ILE A 12 22.51 0.78 12.82
N ILE A 13 22.87 -0.49 12.65
CA ILE A 13 21.96 -1.62 12.83
C ILE A 13 21.47 -1.68 14.29
N ILE A 14 22.35 -1.52 15.27
CA ILE A 14 21.98 -1.51 16.69
C ILE A 14 21.00 -0.36 16.97
N THR A 15 21.29 0.85 16.49
CA THR A 15 20.40 2.01 16.68
C THR A 15 19.02 1.77 16.06
N GLN A 16 18.96 1.22 14.85
CA GLN A 16 17.70 0.89 14.19
C GLN A 16 16.92 -0.19 14.97
N THR A 17 17.61 -1.22 15.47
CA THR A 17 16.99 -2.28 16.27
C THR A 17 16.43 -1.73 17.58
N ILE A 18 17.18 -0.87 18.28
CA ILE A 18 16.71 -0.22 19.51
C ILE A 18 15.49 0.65 19.22
N LEU A 19 15.53 1.46 18.15
CA LEU A 19 14.40 2.30 17.76
C LEU A 19 13.17 1.46 17.41
N PHE A 20 13.33 0.39 16.63
CA PHE A 20 12.26 -0.53 16.28
C PHE A 20 11.61 -1.16 17.52
N LEU A 21 12.43 -1.71 18.42
CA LEU A 21 11.94 -2.30 19.67
C LEU A 21 11.23 -1.25 20.55
N PHE A 22 11.79 -0.05 20.65
CA PHE A 22 11.16 1.04 21.40
C PHE A 22 9.76 1.37 20.87
N LEU A 23 9.62 1.55 19.54
CA LEU A 23 8.34 1.87 18.90
C LEU A 23 7.29 0.78 19.12
N ILE A 24 7.70 -0.49 19.02
CA ILE A 24 6.77 -1.61 19.24
C ILE A 24 6.39 -1.73 20.71
N LEU A 25 7.37 -1.75 21.62
CA LEU A 25 7.09 -1.93 23.05
C LEU A 25 6.28 -0.78 23.63
N SER A 26 6.43 0.43 23.11
CA SER A 26 5.59 1.59 23.48
C SER A 26 4.21 1.58 22.79
N GLY A 27 3.99 0.68 21.80
CA GLY A 27 2.73 0.61 21.04
C GLY A 27 2.46 1.82 20.16
N VAL A 28 3.51 2.52 19.72
CA VAL A 28 3.42 3.70 18.88
C VAL A 28 3.38 3.28 17.41
N SER A 29 2.40 3.78 16.65
CA SER A 29 2.30 3.58 15.20
C SER A 29 2.10 4.92 14.48
N GLY A 30 2.10 4.89 13.14
CA GLY A 30 1.80 6.05 12.30
C GLY A 30 0.40 6.00 11.68
N SER A 31 -0.49 5.16 12.18
CA SER A 31 -1.86 5.03 11.68
C SER A 31 -2.66 6.30 11.91
N SER A 32 -3.56 6.61 10.97
CA SER A 32 -4.56 7.67 11.14
C SER A 32 -5.84 7.15 11.82
N PHE A 33 -5.78 6.06 12.56
CA PHE A 33 -6.91 5.38 13.21
C PHE A 33 -7.77 6.32 14.06
N THR A 34 -7.17 7.30 14.73
CA THR A 34 -7.91 8.29 15.54
C THR A 34 -9.00 9.05 14.78
N ASN A 35 -8.94 9.09 13.43
CA ASN A 35 -10.01 9.64 12.60
C ASN A 35 -11.36 8.94 12.81
N ILE A 36 -11.38 7.68 13.23
CA ILE A 36 -12.63 6.95 13.44
C ILE A 36 -13.55 7.65 14.45
N LYS A 37 -12.96 8.32 15.46
CA LYS A 37 -13.70 9.08 16.46
C LYS A 37 -14.35 10.35 15.91
N TYR A 38 -13.76 10.94 14.86
CA TYR A 38 -14.34 12.10 14.16
C TYR A 38 -15.43 11.67 13.18
N TRP A 39 -15.29 10.49 12.58
CA TRP A 39 -16.28 9.96 11.63
C TRP A 39 -17.47 9.33 12.32
N ALA A 40 -17.28 8.72 13.50
CA ALA A 40 -18.32 8.11 14.32
C ALA A 40 -18.31 8.63 15.76
N PRO A 41 -18.55 9.95 15.97
CA PRO A 41 -18.46 10.58 17.28
C PRO A 41 -19.48 9.98 18.24
N GLY A 42 -19.01 9.62 19.45
CA GLY A 42 -19.85 9.01 20.47
C GLY A 42 -20.19 7.53 20.24
N LEU A 43 -20.14 7.02 19.02
CA LEU A 43 -20.46 5.63 18.69
C LEU A 43 -19.31 4.67 19.04
N VAL A 44 -18.07 5.13 19.09
CA VAL A 44 -16.90 4.30 19.35
C VAL A 44 -16.10 4.80 20.55
N SER A 45 -15.64 3.84 21.34
CA SER A 45 -14.69 4.05 22.42
C SER A 45 -13.39 3.28 22.12
N ALA A 46 -12.27 3.97 22.20
CA ALA A 46 -10.93 3.42 22.06
C ALA A 46 -9.94 4.30 22.83
N ASP A 47 -8.87 3.71 23.34
CA ASP A 47 -7.87 4.39 24.17
C ASP A 47 -6.66 4.90 23.40
N ASP A 48 -6.79 5.01 22.07
CA ASP A 48 -5.78 5.62 21.21
C ASP A 48 -5.65 7.13 21.45
N ARG A 49 -4.45 7.64 21.25
CA ARG A 49 -4.16 9.08 21.35
C ARG A 49 -3.08 9.53 20.40
N VAL A 50 -3.22 10.72 19.86
CA VAL A 50 -2.19 11.38 19.04
C VAL A 50 -1.05 11.85 19.95
N LEU A 51 0.19 11.55 19.55
CA LEU A 51 1.41 12.04 20.19
C LEU A 51 2.01 13.23 19.42
N ILE A 52 2.12 13.08 18.11
CA ILE A 52 2.73 14.07 17.22
C ILE A 52 1.99 14.05 15.87
N GLY A 53 1.77 15.25 15.30
CA GLY A 53 1.14 15.41 14.00
C GLY A 53 -0.37 15.29 14.04
N ASP A 54 -1.00 15.29 12.85
CA ASP A 54 -2.44 15.24 12.69
C ASP A 54 -2.85 14.00 11.87
N PRO A 55 -3.86 13.23 12.33
CA PRO A 55 -4.45 12.14 11.55
C PRO A 55 -5.00 12.67 10.23
N LYS A 56 -4.70 11.97 9.12
CA LYS A 56 -5.14 12.37 7.79
C LYS A 56 -6.41 11.62 7.40
N PRO A 57 -7.46 12.31 6.91
CA PRO A 57 -8.67 11.66 6.41
C PRO A 57 -8.40 10.85 5.13
N ILE A 58 -7.39 11.25 4.36
CA ILE A 58 -6.93 10.53 3.19
C ILE A 58 -6.44 9.13 3.57
N ARG A 59 -6.43 8.22 2.64
CA ARG A 59 -6.03 6.82 2.88
C ARG A 59 -6.96 6.10 3.83
N SER A 60 -8.25 6.32 3.65
CA SER A 60 -9.29 5.64 4.45
C SER A 60 -9.15 4.11 4.45
N ASP A 61 -8.62 3.51 3.37
CA ASP A 61 -8.33 2.06 3.32
C ASP A 61 -7.41 1.59 4.47
N GLU A 62 -6.49 2.44 4.96
CA GLU A 62 -5.65 2.10 6.08
C GLU A 62 -6.46 2.06 7.38
N TRP A 63 -7.02 3.20 7.80
CA TRP A 63 -7.56 3.36 9.13
C TRP A 63 -9.03 2.92 9.27
N SER A 64 -9.85 3.00 8.18
CA SER A 64 -11.27 2.62 8.21
C SER A 64 -11.54 1.22 7.63
N VAL A 65 -10.56 0.59 6.96
CA VAL A 65 -10.70 -0.76 6.39
C VAL A 65 -9.71 -1.72 7.03
N ASN A 66 -8.43 -1.68 6.66
CA ASN A 66 -7.46 -2.71 7.06
C ASN A 66 -7.19 -2.74 8.57
N THR A 67 -7.03 -1.57 9.21
CA THR A 67 -6.85 -1.51 10.67
C THR A 67 -8.07 -2.04 11.41
N LEU A 68 -9.30 -1.69 10.98
CA LEU A 68 -10.53 -2.22 11.57
C LEU A 68 -10.68 -3.73 11.33
N LEU A 69 -10.31 -4.24 10.14
CA LEU A 69 -10.30 -5.68 9.87
C LEU A 69 -9.31 -6.42 10.79
N SER A 70 -8.12 -5.89 10.98
CA SER A 70 -7.10 -6.48 11.87
C SER A 70 -7.57 -6.50 13.33
N ILE A 71 -8.19 -5.41 13.81
CA ILE A 71 -8.75 -5.31 15.15
C ILE A 71 -9.88 -6.32 15.33
N GLY A 72 -10.83 -6.38 14.40
CA GLY A 72 -11.95 -7.31 14.44
C GLY A 72 -11.51 -8.78 14.43
N GLN A 73 -10.48 -9.12 13.65
CA GLN A 73 -9.87 -10.45 13.66
C GLN A 73 -9.25 -10.79 15.01
N TYR A 74 -8.53 -9.83 15.63
CA TYR A 74 -7.90 -10.01 16.92
C TYR A 74 -8.92 -10.10 18.07
N GLN A 75 -10.00 -9.31 18.02
CA GLN A 75 -11.03 -9.23 19.06
C GLN A 75 -12.17 -10.24 18.88
N ASN A 76 -12.17 -11.05 17.80
CA ASN A 76 -13.21 -12.04 17.55
C ASN A 76 -13.36 -12.97 18.77
N SER A 77 -14.59 -13.08 19.28
CA SER A 77 -14.90 -13.81 20.50
C SER A 77 -14.91 -15.34 20.34
N GLU A 78 -15.23 -15.83 19.15
CA GLU A 78 -15.35 -17.28 18.90
C GLU A 78 -13.98 -17.95 18.71
N SER A 79 -13.12 -17.32 17.92
CA SER A 79 -11.72 -17.75 17.77
C SER A 79 -10.86 -16.57 17.38
N LYS A 80 -9.68 -16.43 17.98
CA LYS A 80 -8.74 -15.40 17.55
C LYS A 80 -8.24 -15.66 16.13
N ASN A 81 -8.30 -14.63 15.28
CA ASN A 81 -7.74 -14.63 13.93
C ASN A 81 -8.23 -15.80 13.03
N PRO A 82 -9.54 -16.03 12.88
CA PRO A 82 -10.05 -17.13 12.06
C PRO A 82 -9.75 -16.89 10.58
N ARG A 83 -9.55 -17.96 9.81
CA ARG A 83 -9.43 -17.88 8.35
C ARG A 83 -10.75 -17.46 7.71
N ILE A 84 -11.83 -18.10 8.14
CA ILE A 84 -13.20 -17.75 7.72
C ILE A 84 -13.87 -16.99 8.84
N ASN A 85 -14.39 -15.82 8.55
CA ASN A 85 -15.06 -14.97 9.51
C ASN A 85 -16.53 -14.75 9.11
N ASN A 86 -17.46 -14.98 10.05
CA ASN A 86 -18.90 -14.89 9.84
C ASN A 86 -19.49 -13.53 10.26
N ASN A 87 -18.67 -12.63 10.80
CA ASN A 87 -19.13 -11.35 11.34
C ASN A 87 -19.04 -10.20 10.31
N LEU A 88 -18.41 -10.45 9.16
CA LEU A 88 -18.14 -9.46 8.13
C LEU A 88 -19.04 -9.71 6.89
N GLY A 89 -20.27 -9.24 6.92
CA GLY A 89 -21.25 -9.41 5.87
C GLY A 89 -22.23 -10.59 6.10
N PRO A 90 -23.22 -10.75 5.21
CA PRO A 90 -24.19 -11.86 5.28
C PRO A 90 -23.58 -13.22 5.01
N SER A 91 -22.59 -13.28 4.10
CA SER A 91 -21.86 -14.52 3.77
C SER A 91 -20.55 -14.63 4.53
N PRO A 92 -20.08 -15.86 4.83
CA PRO A 92 -18.74 -16.07 5.40
C PRO A 92 -17.64 -15.44 4.56
N ARG A 93 -16.67 -14.76 5.21
CA ARG A 93 -15.56 -14.07 4.55
C ARG A 93 -14.23 -14.76 4.77
N ASN A 94 -13.49 -14.93 3.70
CA ASN A 94 -12.13 -15.41 3.77
C ASN A 94 -11.18 -14.24 4.04
N MET A 95 -10.54 -14.25 5.21
CA MET A 95 -9.65 -13.18 5.69
C MET A 95 -8.20 -13.35 5.23
N SER A 96 -7.83 -14.52 4.72
CA SER A 96 -6.45 -14.81 4.27
C SER A 96 -6.09 -14.13 2.95
N ILE A 97 -7.09 -13.68 2.18
CA ILE A 97 -6.90 -13.06 0.86
C ILE A 97 -6.97 -11.53 0.87
N ILE A 98 -6.92 -10.92 2.03
CA ILE A 98 -6.82 -9.45 2.14
C ILE A 98 -5.48 -9.02 1.57
N HIS A 99 -5.50 -8.09 0.61
CA HIS A 99 -4.30 -7.63 -0.10
C HIS A 99 -3.47 -6.60 0.69
N ASP A 100 -2.36 -6.17 0.14
CA ASP A 100 -1.36 -5.29 0.73
C ASP A 100 -0.72 -5.90 1.99
N THR A 101 -0.93 -5.33 3.16
CA THR A 101 -0.38 -5.85 4.42
C THR A 101 -1.08 -7.13 4.90
N GLY A 102 -2.32 -7.35 4.46
CA GLY A 102 -3.15 -8.46 4.95
C GLY A 102 -3.71 -8.22 6.34
N VAL A 103 -4.39 -9.24 6.87
CA VAL A 103 -4.87 -9.26 8.25
C VAL A 103 -4.47 -10.58 8.92
N PRO A 104 -4.38 -10.65 10.27
CA PRO A 104 -3.92 -11.87 10.94
C PRO A 104 -4.91 -13.03 10.74
N THR A 105 -4.40 -14.19 10.32
CA THR A 105 -5.15 -15.44 10.18
C THR A 105 -4.36 -16.61 10.74
N ARG A 106 -5.04 -17.62 11.31
CA ARG A 106 -4.40 -18.84 11.79
C ARG A 106 -4.25 -19.84 10.65
N GLU A 107 -3.23 -19.62 9.85
CA GLU A 107 -2.87 -20.47 8.72
C GLU A 107 -1.36 -20.68 8.64
N LEU A 108 -0.94 -21.78 8.01
CA LEU A 108 0.48 -22.06 7.78
C LEU A 108 1.16 -20.95 6.96
N SER A 109 0.44 -20.35 6.02
CA SER A 109 0.89 -19.23 5.19
C SER A 109 1.29 -17.99 6.01
N THR A 110 0.71 -17.82 7.21
CA THR A 110 1.03 -16.71 8.11
C THR A 110 2.46 -16.78 8.65
N LEU A 111 3.09 -17.96 8.65
CA LEU A 111 4.51 -18.11 8.98
C LEU A 111 5.42 -17.31 8.04
N ALA A 112 5.03 -17.12 6.80
CA ALA A 112 5.76 -16.27 5.87
C ALA A 112 5.47 -14.78 6.07
N LYS A 113 4.29 -14.40 6.59
CA LYS A 113 3.81 -13.01 6.70
C LYS A 113 4.30 -12.37 8.01
N VAL A 114 5.58 -11.98 8.06
CA VAL A 114 6.25 -11.49 9.29
C VAL A 114 5.58 -10.27 9.91
N ASN A 115 5.00 -9.38 9.10
CA ASN A 115 4.26 -8.21 9.61
C ASN A 115 3.06 -8.61 10.50
N LEU A 116 2.46 -9.77 10.29
CA LEU A 116 1.31 -10.23 11.07
C LEU A 116 1.67 -10.97 12.36
N TRP A 117 2.95 -11.31 12.56
CA TRP A 117 3.38 -12.08 13.76
C TRP A 117 3.07 -11.37 15.06
N GLY A 118 3.09 -10.03 15.07
CA GLY A 118 2.76 -9.24 16.25
C GLY A 118 1.42 -9.59 16.86
N PHE A 119 0.40 -9.92 16.04
CA PHE A 119 -0.93 -10.28 16.52
C PHE A 119 -1.02 -11.65 17.25
N PHE A 120 0.03 -12.46 17.15
CA PHE A 120 0.12 -13.75 17.86
C PHE A 120 1.00 -13.69 19.10
N VAL A 121 1.89 -12.68 19.21
CA VAL A 121 2.90 -12.56 20.27
C VAL A 121 2.57 -11.46 21.27
N PHE A 122 1.96 -10.35 20.81
CA PHE A 122 1.73 -9.15 21.61
C PHE A 122 0.23 -8.90 21.87
N ASP A 123 -0.06 -7.96 22.77
CA ASP A 123 -1.38 -7.34 22.86
C ASP A 123 -1.69 -6.51 21.59
N LEU A 124 -2.96 -6.14 21.42
CA LEU A 124 -3.44 -5.45 20.24
C LEU A 124 -2.64 -4.17 19.93
N ARG A 125 -2.33 -3.36 20.94
CA ARG A 125 -1.60 -2.10 20.79
C ARG A 125 -0.22 -2.30 20.17
N ARG A 126 0.55 -3.26 20.71
CA ARG A 126 1.89 -3.58 20.22
C ARG A 126 1.84 -4.34 18.90
N ALA A 127 0.81 -5.14 18.68
CA ALA A 127 0.59 -5.84 17.41
C ALA A 127 0.37 -4.87 16.25
N LEU A 128 -0.46 -3.83 16.44
CA LEU A 128 -0.67 -2.77 15.45
C LEU A 128 0.62 -1.96 15.18
N ALA A 129 1.40 -1.68 16.24
CA ALA A 129 2.70 -1.03 16.08
C ALA A 129 3.69 -1.93 15.31
N TRP A 130 3.70 -3.24 15.57
CA TRP A 130 4.51 -4.20 14.83
C TRP A 130 4.15 -4.21 13.34
N ASP A 131 2.87 -4.34 13.00
CA ASP A 131 2.39 -4.37 11.62
C ASP A 131 2.73 -3.08 10.86
N TRP A 132 2.68 -1.92 11.54
CA TRP A 132 3.04 -0.62 10.97
C TRP A 132 4.54 -0.48 10.68
N TRP A 133 5.41 -0.91 11.61
CA TRP A 133 6.85 -0.65 11.48
C TRP A 133 7.62 -1.70 10.69
N ILE A 134 7.13 -2.94 10.60
CA ILE A 134 7.78 -3.97 9.77
C ILE A 134 8.00 -3.51 8.32
N PRO A 135 7.01 -2.97 7.60
CA PRO A 135 7.22 -2.46 6.25
C PRO A 135 8.36 -1.43 6.15
N VAL A 136 8.40 -0.49 7.09
CA VAL A 136 9.40 0.59 7.12
C VAL A 136 10.83 0.03 7.28
N PHE A 137 11.04 -0.80 8.29
CA PHE A 137 12.37 -1.36 8.57
C PHE A 137 12.79 -2.42 7.54
N PHE A 138 11.84 -3.19 6.99
CA PHE A 138 12.11 -4.11 5.88
C PHE A 138 12.48 -3.35 4.60
N GLY A 139 11.71 -2.33 4.23
CA GLY A 139 12.01 -1.50 3.06
C GLY A 139 13.39 -0.87 3.16
N LEU A 140 13.68 -0.23 4.29
CA LEU A 140 14.97 0.43 4.54
C LEU A 140 16.14 -0.56 4.49
N ASN A 141 16.08 -1.61 5.29
CA ASN A 141 17.22 -2.52 5.46
C ASN A 141 17.38 -3.47 4.26
N GLY A 142 16.27 -3.93 3.65
CA GLY A 142 16.30 -4.75 2.44
C GLY A 142 16.97 -4.01 1.29
N MET A 143 16.54 -2.75 1.05
CA MET A 143 17.13 -1.93 -0.02
C MET A 143 18.59 -1.57 0.27
N TRP A 144 18.92 -1.20 1.52
CA TRP A 144 20.29 -0.92 1.92
C TRP A 144 21.23 -2.12 1.73
N LEU A 145 20.78 -3.32 2.13
CA LEU A 145 21.54 -4.56 1.93
C LEU A 145 21.74 -4.84 0.43
N LEU A 146 20.69 -4.76 -0.38
CA LEU A 146 20.77 -4.98 -1.83
C LEU A 146 21.75 -4.02 -2.48
N LEU A 147 21.65 -2.71 -2.19
CA LEU A 147 22.55 -1.70 -2.75
C LEU A 147 24.01 -1.95 -2.33
N ASN A 148 24.28 -2.41 -1.10
CA ASN A 148 25.61 -2.76 -0.64
C ASN A 148 26.19 -3.99 -1.36
N LEU A 149 25.36 -4.94 -1.77
CA LEU A 149 25.80 -6.12 -2.52
C LEU A 149 26.12 -5.80 -3.99
N ILE A 150 25.29 -4.97 -4.64
CA ILE A 150 25.49 -4.62 -6.06
C ILE A 150 26.48 -3.46 -6.26
N CYS A 151 26.58 -2.55 -5.29
CA CYS A 151 27.48 -1.40 -5.29
C CYS A 151 28.27 -1.33 -3.96
N PRO A 152 29.23 -2.24 -3.74
CA PRO A 152 30.00 -2.27 -2.49
C PRO A 152 30.95 -1.06 -2.35
N GLY A 153 31.35 -0.79 -1.10
CA GLY A 153 32.34 0.27 -0.78
C GLY A 153 31.75 1.66 -0.55
N GLN A 154 30.42 1.83 -0.67
CA GLN A 154 29.74 3.12 -0.52
C GLN A 154 28.53 3.05 0.44
N SER A 155 28.68 2.33 1.57
CA SER A 155 27.56 1.94 2.44
C SER A 155 26.73 3.11 2.97
N ILE A 156 27.34 4.25 3.32
CA ILE A 156 26.61 5.45 3.80
C ILE A 156 25.80 6.08 2.67
N TYR A 157 26.37 6.15 1.46
CA TYR A 157 25.63 6.62 0.28
C TYR A 157 24.45 5.70 -0.03
N ASN A 158 24.64 4.40 0.00
CA ASN A 158 23.59 3.40 -0.19
C ASN A 158 22.51 3.47 0.89
N LEU A 159 22.88 3.74 2.15
CA LEU A 159 21.90 3.98 3.22
C LEU A 159 21.06 5.23 2.94
N SER A 160 21.71 6.32 2.51
CA SER A 160 20.99 7.56 2.17
C SER A 160 20.03 7.34 0.99
N LEU A 161 20.38 6.52 0.00
CA LEU A 161 19.48 6.13 -1.08
C LEU A 161 18.32 5.25 -0.60
N ALA A 162 18.57 4.31 0.30
CA ALA A 162 17.52 3.48 0.89
C ALA A 162 16.55 4.33 1.74
N LEU A 163 17.05 5.29 2.52
CA LEU A 163 16.24 6.27 3.24
C LEU A 163 15.40 7.14 2.30
N LEU A 164 15.96 7.52 1.15
CA LEU A 164 15.24 8.31 0.15
C LEU A 164 14.02 7.57 -0.40
N ILE A 165 14.11 6.26 -0.61
CA ILE A 165 12.94 5.43 -0.98
C ILE A 165 11.98 5.28 0.21
N THR A 166 12.51 5.02 1.41
CA THR A 166 11.68 4.83 2.62
C THR A 166 10.83 6.07 2.94
N LEU A 167 11.40 7.25 2.74
CA LEU A 167 10.75 8.55 2.97
C LEU A 167 10.20 9.18 1.67
N ALA A 168 10.15 8.42 0.57
CA ALA A 168 9.57 8.94 -0.67
C ALA A 168 8.09 9.29 -0.48
N PRO A 169 7.61 10.42 -1.04
CA PRO A 169 6.22 10.84 -0.92
C PRO A 169 5.22 9.74 -1.26
N GLN A 170 5.50 8.96 -2.31
CA GLN A 170 4.67 7.83 -2.73
C GLN A 170 4.59 6.74 -1.64
N CYS A 171 5.67 6.41 -0.96
CA CYS A 171 5.64 5.39 0.10
C CYS A 171 4.89 5.88 1.34
N VAL A 172 5.13 7.12 1.74
CA VAL A 172 4.57 7.72 2.94
C VAL A 172 3.07 7.97 2.78
N ALA A 173 2.63 8.50 1.63
CA ALA A 173 1.23 8.75 1.33
C ALA A 173 0.40 7.46 1.21
N TRP A 174 1.06 6.32 0.90
CA TRP A 174 0.45 4.99 0.90
C TRP A 174 0.66 4.23 2.22
N SER A 175 0.72 4.94 3.35
CA SER A 175 0.83 4.34 4.69
C SER A 175 1.97 3.32 4.80
N ASN A 176 3.06 3.57 4.10
CA ASN A 176 4.26 2.73 4.02
C ASN A 176 4.05 1.32 3.40
N TRP A 177 2.87 0.97 2.90
CA TRP A 177 2.60 -0.34 2.29
C TRP A 177 3.54 -0.70 1.13
N PRO A 178 3.95 0.25 0.22
CA PRO A 178 4.92 -0.08 -0.81
C PRO A 178 6.24 -0.63 -0.27
N LEU A 179 6.63 -0.22 0.93
CA LEU A 179 7.89 -0.66 1.56
C LEU A 179 7.88 -2.14 1.92
N LEU A 180 6.71 -2.73 2.14
CA LEU A 180 6.60 -4.17 2.36
C LEU A 180 7.00 -4.95 1.11
N HIS A 181 6.51 -4.54 -0.06
CA HIS A 181 6.85 -5.14 -1.35
C HIS A 181 8.35 -4.96 -1.66
N ILE A 182 8.86 -3.74 -1.49
CA ILE A 182 10.28 -3.41 -1.72
C ILE A 182 11.18 -4.21 -0.77
N GLY A 183 10.84 -4.24 0.51
CA GLY A 183 11.63 -4.90 1.54
C GLY A 183 11.72 -6.40 1.35
N THR A 184 10.58 -7.08 1.17
CA THR A 184 10.53 -8.53 0.95
C THR A 184 11.32 -8.95 -0.29
N ALA A 185 11.13 -8.25 -1.40
CA ALA A 185 11.84 -8.53 -2.65
C ALA A 185 13.34 -8.24 -2.54
N SER A 186 13.72 -7.10 -1.96
CA SER A 186 15.14 -6.71 -1.81
C SER A 186 15.89 -7.66 -0.88
N PHE A 187 15.28 -8.11 0.21
CA PHE A 187 15.88 -9.14 1.08
C PHE A 187 16.00 -10.47 0.34
N ALA A 188 14.97 -10.92 -0.36
CA ALA A 188 15.00 -12.18 -1.12
C ALA A 188 16.14 -12.18 -2.14
N VAL A 189 16.28 -11.12 -2.94
CA VAL A 189 17.39 -10.96 -3.91
C VAL A 189 18.75 -10.90 -3.21
N SER A 190 18.83 -10.19 -2.09
CA SER A 190 20.07 -10.07 -1.31
C SER A 190 20.53 -11.43 -0.77
N LEU A 191 19.62 -12.21 -0.19
CA LEU A 191 19.92 -13.56 0.30
C LEU A 191 20.31 -14.50 -0.85
N ALA A 192 19.65 -14.37 -2.01
CA ALA A 192 20.01 -15.12 -3.21
C ALA A 192 21.45 -14.79 -3.68
N ILE A 193 21.82 -13.51 -3.70
CA ILE A 193 23.18 -13.07 -4.03
C ILE A 193 24.21 -13.60 -3.02
N ILE A 194 23.89 -13.62 -1.73
CA ILE A 194 24.76 -14.16 -0.68
C ILE A 194 24.91 -15.67 -0.85
N ALA A 195 23.83 -16.38 -1.15
CA ALA A 195 23.83 -17.83 -1.37
C ALA A 195 24.73 -18.26 -2.52
N LEU A 196 24.78 -17.49 -3.62
CA LEU A 196 25.69 -17.75 -4.75
C LEU A 196 27.18 -17.83 -4.35
N LYS A 197 27.56 -17.15 -3.26
CA LYS A 197 28.92 -17.12 -2.73
C LYS A 197 29.17 -18.13 -1.62
N SER A 198 28.12 -18.82 -1.15
CA SER A 198 28.19 -19.77 -0.04
C SER A 198 28.94 -21.04 -0.47
N ARG A 199 29.92 -21.45 0.34
CA ARG A 199 30.63 -22.73 0.18
C ARG A 199 30.11 -23.80 1.12
N ASN A 200 29.32 -23.43 2.14
CA ASN A 200 28.79 -24.35 3.14
C ASN A 200 27.34 -24.70 2.79
N ILE A 201 27.02 -26.00 2.71
CA ILE A 201 25.70 -26.51 2.38
C ILE A 201 24.64 -26.12 3.41
N MET A 202 24.98 -26.12 4.71
CA MET A 202 24.07 -25.72 5.79
C MET A 202 23.70 -24.23 5.69
N THR A 203 24.68 -23.39 5.37
CA THR A 203 24.43 -21.97 5.10
C THR A 203 23.51 -21.81 3.87
N SER A 204 23.74 -22.58 2.79
CA SER A 204 22.88 -22.55 1.61
C SER A 204 21.46 -22.97 1.93
N LEU A 205 21.24 -24.01 2.75
CA LEU A 205 19.92 -24.46 3.19
C LEU A 205 19.20 -23.41 4.06
N SER A 206 19.92 -22.78 5.02
CA SER A 206 19.36 -21.72 5.84
C SER A 206 18.95 -20.50 5.01
N LEU A 207 19.79 -20.11 4.05
CA LEU A 207 19.47 -19.02 3.11
C LEU A 207 18.31 -19.40 2.20
N ALA A 208 18.22 -20.66 1.73
CA ALA A 208 17.13 -21.16 0.92
C ALA A 208 15.79 -21.09 1.69
N PHE A 209 15.80 -21.49 2.96
CA PHE A 209 14.62 -21.41 3.82
C PHE A 209 14.12 -19.96 3.95
N LEU A 210 15.00 -19.04 4.31
CA LEU A 210 14.64 -17.62 4.46
C LEU A 210 14.19 -17.00 3.13
N THR A 211 14.87 -17.29 2.02
CA THR A 211 14.48 -16.79 0.70
C THR A 211 13.14 -17.37 0.25
N GLY A 212 12.89 -18.64 0.53
CA GLY A 212 11.61 -19.31 0.23
C GLY A 212 10.45 -18.67 1.00
N LEU A 213 10.64 -18.36 2.29
CA LEU A 213 9.65 -17.62 3.08
C LEU A 213 9.38 -16.22 2.51
N LEU A 214 10.43 -15.46 2.17
CA LEU A 214 10.28 -14.12 1.60
C LEU A 214 9.61 -14.13 0.23
N ALA A 215 9.95 -15.10 -0.63
CA ALA A 215 9.33 -15.28 -1.94
C ALA A 215 7.85 -15.64 -1.81
N ALA A 216 7.50 -16.53 -0.88
CA ALA A 216 6.11 -16.87 -0.57
C ALA A 216 5.35 -15.64 -0.04
N TRP A 217 5.94 -14.91 0.91
CA TRP A 217 5.34 -13.68 1.42
C TRP A 217 5.08 -12.66 0.32
N PHE A 218 6.08 -12.39 -0.52
CA PHE A 218 5.95 -11.48 -1.66
C PHE A 218 4.78 -11.89 -2.58
N ALA A 219 4.68 -13.17 -2.95
CA ALA A 219 3.62 -13.67 -3.81
C ALA A 219 2.21 -13.54 -3.19
N MET A 220 2.09 -13.72 -1.86
CA MET A 220 0.81 -13.68 -1.14
C MET A 220 0.32 -12.27 -0.78
N GLN A 221 1.03 -11.20 -1.14
CA GLN A 221 0.58 -9.82 -0.88
C GLN A 221 -0.57 -9.38 -1.81
N LEU A 222 -0.78 -10.05 -2.94
CA LEU A 222 -1.91 -9.90 -3.87
C LEU A 222 -2.14 -8.51 -4.49
N TYR A 223 -1.28 -7.54 -4.28
CA TYR A 223 -1.44 -6.23 -4.86
C TYR A 223 -0.61 -6.06 -6.14
N LEU A 224 -1.08 -6.68 -7.22
CA LEU A 224 -0.40 -6.74 -8.52
C LEU A 224 0.13 -5.39 -9.04
N PRO A 225 -0.59 -4.27 -8.91
CA PRO A 225 -0.12 -2.99 -9.43
C PRO A 225 1.25 -2.53 -8.93
N ARG A 226 1.65 -2.91 -7.71
CA ARG A 226 2.97 -2.63 -7.14
C ARG A 226 3.90 -3.84 -7.16
N LEU A 227 3.35 -5.04 -7.03
CA LEU A 227 4.15 -6.27 -7.06
C LEU A 227 4.90 -6.44 -8.38
N ILE A 228 4.24 -6.19 -9.52
CA ILE A 228 4.81 -6.42 -10.84
C ILE A 228 6.06 -5.57 -11.10
N PRO A 229 6.04 -4.22 -10.94
CA PRO A 229 7.25 -3.42 -11.10
C PRO A 229 8.39 -3.87 -10.19
N VAL A 230 8.11 -4.16 -8.91
CA VAL A 230 9.11 -4.61 -7.94
C VAL A 230 9.67 -5.99 -8.30
N ALA A 231 8.81 -6.92 -8.78
CA ALA A 231 9.24 -8.24 -9.25
C ALA A 231 10.18 -8.15 -10.46
N LEU A 232 9.83 -7.34 -11.46
CA LEU A 232 10.67 -7.13 -12.65
C LEU A 232 12.06 -6.60 -12.27
N ILE A 233 12.11 -5.59 -11.37
CA ILE A 233 13.38 -5.05 -10.87
C ILE A 233 14.18 -6.13 -10.16
N SER A 234 13.54 -6.89 -9.30
CA SER A 234 14.18 -7.93 -8.49
C SER A 234 14.80 -9.03 -9.36
N VAL A 235 14.01 -9.56 -10.30
CA VAL A 235 14.45 -10.61 -11.23
C VAL A 235 15.60 -10.12 -12.11
N LEU A 236 15.48 -8.94 -12.73
CA LEU A 236 16.50 -8.44 -13.63
C LEU A 236 17.74 -7.92 -12.89
N THR A 237 17.61 -7.39 -11.67
CA THR A 237 18.76 -7.06 -10.82
C THR A 237 19.54 -8.30 -10.45
N TYR A 238 18.85 -9.40 -10.05
CA TYR A 238 19.49 -10.68 -9.75
C TYR A 238 20.16 -11.28 -10.99
N ALA A 239 19.46 -11.36 -12.11
CA ALA A 239 19.99 -11.87 -13.36
C ALA A 239 21.22 -11.07 -13.83
N GLY A 240 21.16 -9.74 -13.78
CA GLY A 240 22.27 -8.86 -14.12
C GLY A 240 23.47 -9.05 -13.19
N TYR A 241 23.22 -9.21 -11.88
CA TYR A 241 24.29 -9.51 -10.92
C TYR A 241 24.98 -10.83 -11.25
N CYS A 242 24.20 -11.85 -11.56
CA CYS A 242 24.71 -13.15 -11.95
C CYS A 242 25.56 -13.08 -13.22
N SER A 243 25.08 -12.35 -14.25
CA SER A 243 25.81 -12.18 -15.51
C SER A 243 27.09 -11.32 -15.39
N SER A 244 27.10 -10.40 -14.41
CA SER A 244 28.28 -9.53 -14.16
C SER A 244 29.32 -10.17 -13.23
N SER A 245 28.93 -11.17 -12.45
CA SER A 245 29.78 -11.84 -11.50
C SER A 245 30.26 -13.16 -12.10
N ASN A 246 31.55 -13.44 -12.01
CA ASN A 246 32.14 -14.72 -12.46
C ASN A 246 31.74 -15.89 -11.54
N VAL A 247 30.43 -15.98 -11.18
CA VAL A 247 29.91 -17.02 -10.30
C VAL A 247 29.47 -18.22 -11.11
N ARG A 248 29.95 -19.40 -10.72
CA ARG A 248 29.48 -20.67 -11.30
C ARG A 248 28.08 -20.99 -10.77
N PHE A 249 27.06 -20.90 -11.63
CA PHE A 249 25.67 -21.19 -11.28
C PHE A 249 25.44 -22.64 -10.84
N PHE A 250 25.95 -23.58 -11.63
CA PHE A 250 25.72 -25.01 -11.45
C PHE A 250 26.74 -25.63 -10.48
N THR A 251 26.86 -25.06 -9.28
CA THR A 251 27.52 -25.73 -8.17
C THR A 251 26.48 -26.53 -7.39
N ARG A 252 26.90 -27.61 -6.72
CA ARG A 252 26.03 -28.41 -5.85
C ARG A 252 25.26 -27.53 -4.86
N ASN A 253 25.94 -26.59 -4.21
CA ASN A 253 25.32 -25.72 -3.22
C ASN A 253 24.27 -24.77 -3.82
N ASN A 254 24.53 -24.22 -5.01
CA ASN A 254 23.58 -23.34 -5.70
C ASN A 254 22.35 -24.12 -6.20
N CYS A 255 22.54 -25.34 -6.71
CA CYS A 255 21.42 -26.20 -7.10
C CYS A 255 20.56 -26.57 -5.89
N VAL A 256 21.17 -26.97 -4.78
CA VAL A 256 20.46 -27.26 -3.52
C VAL A 256 19.72 -26.02 -3.04
N TYR A 257 20.39 -24.86 -2.98
CA TYR A 257 19.75 -23.60 -2.62
C TYR A 257 18.50 -23.33 -3.46
N LEU A 258 18.62 -23.38 -4.79
CA LEU A 258 17.50 -23.10 -5.70
C LEU A 258 16.34 -24.08 -5.49
N ILE A 259 16.62 -25.38 -5.46
CA ILE A 259 15.61 -26.43 -5.27
C ILE A 259 14.87 -26.21 -3.97
N TYR A 260 15.57 -26.04 -2.85
CA TYR A 260 14.93 -25.85 -1.54
C TYR A 260 14.15 -24.52 -1.46
N THR A 261 14.66 -23.44 -2.05
CA THR A 261 13.93 -22.16 -2.15
C THR A 261 12.61 -22.33 -2.86
N VAL A 262 12.64 -22.98 -4.03
CA VAL A 262 11.43 -23.25 -4.82
C VAL A 262 10.46 -24.17 -4.08
N LEU A 263 10.96 -25.25 -3.47
CA LEU A 263 10.12 -26.17 -2.70
C LEU A 263 9.40 -25.48 -1.54
N ILE A 264 10.11 -24.67 -0.76
CA ILE A 264 9.52 -23.95 0.40
C ILE A 264 8.51 -22.92 -0.08
N ALA A 265 8.89 -22.09 -1.07
CA ALA A 265 7.99 -21.09 -1.61
C ALA A 265 6.72 -21.72 -2.23
N SER A 266 6.89 -22.76 -3.04
CA SER A 266 5.78 -23.47 -3.67
C SER A 266 4.88 -24.17 -2.63
N PHE A 267 5.46 -24.81 -1.62
CA PHE A 267 4.68 -25.45 -0.56
C PHE A 267 3.76 -24.45 0.15
N LEU A 268 4.29 -23.29 0.53
CA LEU A 268 3.52 -22.26 1.22
C LEU A 268 2.48 -21.60 0.30
N VAL A 269 2.88 -21.24 -0.93
CA VAL A 269 1.99 -20.56 -1.88
C VAL A 269 0.90 -21.51 -2.38
N LEU A 270 1.23 -22.74 -2.73
CA LEU A 270 0.24 -23.74 -3.19
C LEU A 270 -0.70 -24.14 -2.05
N GLY A 271 -0.18 -24.38 -0.85
CA GLY A 271 -1.01 -24.67 0.32
C GLY A 271 -1.99 -23.54 0.61
N TRP A 272 -1.52 -22.28 0.56
CA TRP A 272 -2.37 -21.10 0.69
C TRP A 272 -3.39 -20.99 -0.47
N PHE A 273 -2.96 -21.18 -1.72
CA PHE A 273 -3.82 -21.11 -2.90
C PHE A 273 -4.95 -22.14 -2.85
N ILE A 274 -4.62 -23.41 -2.55
CA ILE A 274 -5.60 -24.49 -2.45
C ILE A 274 -6.61 -24.22 -1.32
N SER A 275 -6.12 -23.78 -0.16
CA SER A 275 -6.99 -23.46 0.99
C SER A 275 -7.92 -22.28 0.76
N ASN A 276 -7.62 -21.40 -0.20
CA ASN A 276 -8.35 -20.15 -0.44
C ASN A 276 -8.88 -20.05 -1.88
N TYR A 277 -8.93 -21.20 -2.62
CA TYR A 277 -9.23 -21.23 -4.05
C TYR A 277 -10.52 -20.50 -4.41
N ASP A 278 -11.64 -20.79 -3.75
CA ASP A 278 -12.95 -20.19 -4.06
C ASP A 278 -12.94 -18.65 -3.94
N ALA A 279 -12.25 -18.12 -2.95
CA ALA A 279 -12.16 -16.69 -2.74
C ALA A 279 -11.23 -16.02 -3.76
N ILE A 280 -10.14 -16.68 -4.13
CA ILE A 280 -9.20 -16.22 -5.16
C ILE A 280 -9.88 -16.24 -6.53
N GLU A 281 -10.64 -17.28 -6.83
CA GLU A 281 -11.40 -17.42 -8.08
C GLU A 281 -12.41 -16.26 -8.22
N LYS A 282 -13.19 -15.98 -7.17
CA LYS A 282 -14.11 -14.82 -7.15
C LYS A 282 -13.40 -13.48 -7.38
N MET A 283 -12.21 -13.30 -6.80
CA MET A 283 -11.41 -12.12 -7.02
C MET A 283 -10.90 -11.99 -8.46
N LEU A 284 -10.41 -13.08 -9.04
CA LEU A 284 -9.83 -13.09 -10.39
C LEU A 284 -10.89 -12.81 -11.47
N HIS A 285 -12.10 -13.33 -11.29
CA HIS A 285 -13.22 -13.15 -12.22
C HIS A 285 -14.09 -11.92 -11.89
N SER A 286 -13.66 -11.08 -10.94
CA SER A 286 -14.37 -9.84 -10.65
C SER A 286 -14.12 -8.79 -11.74
N SER A 287 -15.12 -7.95 -12.03
CA SER A 287 -14.96 -6.79 -12.93
C SER A 287 -13.94 -5.78 -12.39
N TYR A 288 -13.79 -5.71 -11.07
CA TYR A 288 -12.76 -4.95 -10.38
C TYR A 288 -12.36 -5.65 -9.07
N PRO A 289 -11.07 -5.95 -8.83
CA PRO A 289 -9.88 -5.63 -9.63
C PRO A 289 -9.52 -6.64 -10.72
N GLY A 290 -10.23 -7.78 -10.81
CA GLY A 290 -9.86 -8.95 -11.60
C GLY A 290 -9.65 -8.66 -13.10
N GLU A 291 -10.59 -7.99 -13.76
CA GLU A 291 -10.54 -7.72 -15.20
C GLU A 291 -9.86 -6.39 -15.57
N ARG A 292 -9.45 -5.62 -14.59
CA ARG A 292 -8.81 -4.32 -14.87
C ARG A 292 -7.54 -4.48 -15.71
N ARG A 293 -7.48 -3.77 -16.83
CA ARG A 293 -6.32 -3.72 -17.74
C ARG A 293 -6.05 -2.26 -18.14
N THR A 294 -4.77 -1.96 -18.32
CA THR A 294 -4.31 -0.66 -18.86
C THR A 294 -2.98 -0.86 -19.57
N TYR A 295 -2.76 -0.10 -20.61
CA TYR A 295 -1.51 -0.15 -21.36
C TYR A 295 -0.64 1.09 -21.18
N GLY A 296 -1.00 1.94 -20.23
CA GLY A 296 -0.26 3.13 -19.88
C GLY A 296 -0.49 4.29 -20.84
N GLY A 297 0.45 5.23 -20.83
CA GLY A 297 0.44 6.42 -21.68
C GLY A 297 -0.29 7.61 -21.06
N LEU A 298 0.28 8.79 -21.28
CA LEU A 298 -0.27 10.08 -20.89
C LEU A 298 -0.17 11.06 -22.06
N PRO A 299 -1.10 12.02 -22.23
CA PRO A 299 -0.91 13.13 -23.15
C PRO A 299 0.28 13.99 -22.70
N LEU A 300 0.88 14.76 -23.62
CA LEU A 300 2.08 15.57 -23.35
C LEU A 300 1.92 16.51 -22.14
N ALA A 301 0.75 17.10 -21.96
CA ALA A 301 0.46 17.93 -20.81
C ALA A 301 0.50 17.13 -19.49
N GLY A 302 -0.09 15.93 -19.49
CA GLY A 302 -0.06 15.01 -18.36
C GLY A 302 1.35 14.50 -18.04
N TRP A 303 2.16 14.23 -19.06
CA TRP A 303 3.57 13.87 -18.92
C TRP A 303 4.39 14.95 -18.20
N ALA A 304 4.28 16.20 -18.66
CA ALA A 304 5.01 17.30 -18.05
C ALA A 304 4.55 17.54 -16.60
N PHE A 305 3.24 17.47 -16.36
CA PHE A 305 2.67 17.59 -15.03
C PHE A 305 3.17 16.50 -14.09
N ASP A 306 3.16 15.24 -14.53
CA ASP A 306 3.58 14.10 -13.70
C ASP A 306 5.07 14.19 -13.30
N TYR A 307 5.95 14.61 -14.22
CA TYR A 307 7.35 14.84 -13.91
C TYR A 307 7.55 15.94 -12.87
N VAL A 308 6.89 17.11 -13.08
CA VAL A 308 7.02 18.29 -12.20
C VAL A 308 6.37 18.01 -10.84
N ARG A 309 5.26 17.28 -10.81
CA ARG A 309 4.56 16.86 -9.59
C ARG A 309 5.47 16.16 -8.59
N GLY A 310 6.44 15.37 -9.08
CA GLY A 310 7.44 14.74 -8.22
C GLY A 310 8.29 15.72 -7.41
N TRP A 311 8.32 16.99 -7.80
CA TRP A 311 8.97 18.09 -7.07
C TRP A 311 7.99 18.93 -6.27
N LEU A 312 6.73 18.97 -6.69
CA LEU A 312 5.67 19.78 -6.05
C LEU A 312 5.05 19.09 -4.82
N PHE A 313 5.55 17.93 -4.39
CA PHE A 313 4.96 17.20 -3.26
C PHE A 313 4.82 18.04 -1.96
N PRO A 314 5.70 19.02 -1.62
CA PRO A 314 5.51 19.84 -0.43
C PRO A 314 4.20 20.62 -0.44
N ILE A 315 3.73 21.02 -1.62
CA ILE A 315 2.45 21.70 -1.82
C ILE A 315 1.33 20.66 -1.94
N THR A 316 1.52 19.65 -2.79
CA THR A 316 0.53 18.61 -3.07
C THR A 316 0.12 17.83 -1.81
N LEU A 317 1.02 17.64 -0.85
CA LEU A 317 0.69 17.03 0.44
C LEU A 317 -0.35 17.85 1.25
N LYS A 318 -0.42 19.15 1.06
CA LYS A 318 -1.38 20.04 1.75
C LYS A 318 -2.70 20.21 0.99
N ASP A 319 -2.63 20.36 -0.33
CA ASP A 319 -3.76 20.73 -1.19
C ASP A 319 -4.10 19.67 -2.24
N ALA A 320 -3.76 18.43 -1.96
CA ALA A 320 -3.88 17.32 -2.91
C ALA A 320 -5.32 17.10 -3.43
N GLU A 321 -6.33 17.29 -2.60
CA GLU A 321 -7.74 17.15 -2.98
C GLU A 321 -8.15 18.13 -4.08
N LYS A 322 -7.61 19.35 -4.05
CA LYS A 322 -7.89 20.39 -5.04
C LYS A 322 -7.22 20.14 -6.38
N ILE A 323 -6.08 19.43 -6.38
CA ILE A 323 -5.20 19.30 -7.54
C ILE A 323 -5.42 17.99 -8.28
N SER A 324 -5.72 16.88 -7.58
CA SER A 324 -5.72 15.54 -8.18
C SER A 324 -6.88 14.62 -7.78
N GLY A 325 -7.79 15.07 -6.94
CA GLY A 325 -8.92 14.27 -6.46
C GLY A 325 -8.54 13.12 -5.51
N ASN A 326 -7.44 12.40 -5.76
CA ASN A 326 -6.90 11.37 -4.87
C ASN A 326 -5.43 11.68 -4.53
N PRO A 327 -5.16 12.20 -3.33
CA PRO A 327 -3.82 12.59 -2.92
C PRO A 327 -2.79 11.46 -2.99
N CYS A 328 -3.18 10.24 -2.65
CA CYS A 328 -2.27 9.09 -2.65
C CYS A 328 -1.82 8.69 -4.06
N GLU A 329 -2.71 8.80 -5.04
CA GLU A 329 -2.41 8.53 -6.46
C GLU A 329 -1.60 9.67 -7.09
N ALA A 330 -1.65 10.87 -6.52
CA ALA A 330 -0.91 12.04 -6.98
C ALA A 330 0.56 12.05 -6.55
N MET A 331 0.95 11.21 -5.58
CA MET A 331 2.32 11.17 -5.07
C MET A 331 3.21 10.30 -5.95
N SER A 332 4.44 10.75 -6.18
CA SER A 332 5.48 10.02 -6.88
C SER A 332 6.77 9.96 -6.05
N CYS A 333 7.72 9.15 -6.50
CA CYS A 333 9.11 9.32 -6.07
C CYS A 333 9.67 10.61 -6.68
N ILE A 334 10.72 11.17 -6.06
CA ILE A 334 11.36 12.38 -6.59
C ILE A 334 11.82 12.13 -8.02
N SER A 335 11.39 13.00 -8.95
CA SER A 335 11.60 12.84 -10.38
C SER A 335 13.04 13.23 -10.78
N LEU A 336 13.93 12.23 -10.78
CA LEU A 336 15.30 12.34 -11.28
C LEU A 336 15.58 11.39 -12.45
N PHE A 337 14.57 10.71 -12.95
CA PHE A 337 14.76 9.68 -13.96
C PHE A 337 15.34 10.23 -15.27
N ILE A 338 14.98 11.44 -15.71
CA ILE A 338 15.51 12.05 -16.93
C ILE A 338 17.03 12.26 -16.83
N PRO A 339 17.56 13.03 -15.85
CA PRO A 339 19.01 13.21 -15.75
C PRO A 339 19.77 11.89 -15.50
N VAL A 340 19.17 10.96 -14.76
CA VAL A 340 19.75 9.64 -14.50
C VAL A 340 19.80 8.81 -15.79
N ALA A 341 18.73 8.80 -16.58
CA ALA A 341 18.69 8.09 -17.86
C ALA A 341 19.74 8.63 -18.86
N ILE A 342 19.82 9.97 -19.00
CA ILE A 342 20.80 10.61 -19.90
C ILE A 342 22.24 10.33 -19.43
N ALA A 343 22.50 10.45 -18.13
CA ALA A 343 23.85 10.17 -17.59
C ALA A 343 24.24 8.70 -17.75
N THR A 344 23.28 7.78 -17.58
CA THR A 344 23.50 6.34 -17.77
C THR A 344 23.73 5.99 -19.23
N ALA A 345 22.92 6.54 -20.16
CA ALA A 345 23.15 6.36 -21.58
C ALA A 345 24.52 6.87 -22.02
N PHE A 346 24.90 8.07 -21.54
CA PHE A 346 26.23 8.62 -21.80
C PHE A 346 27.36 7.75 -21.27
N TYR A 347 27.18 7.19 -20.05
CA TYR A 347 28.15 6.25 -19.49
C TYR A 347 28.36 5.07 -20.45
N PHE A 348 27.30 4.37 -20.87
CA PHE A 348 27.41 3.22 -21.77
C PHE A 348 27.99 3.59 -23.14
N PHE A 349 27.66 4.76 -23.68
CA PHE A 349 28.23 5.23 -24.94
C PHE A 349 29.75 5.49 -24.88
N ARG A 350 30.25 5.88 -23.70
CA ARG A 350 31.67 6.18 -23.46
C ARG A 350 32.49 5.00 -22.96
N GLN A 351 31.81 3.96 -22.48
CA GLN A 351 32.49 2.83 -21.87
C GLN A 351 33.09 1.90 -22.93
N HIS A 352 34.40 1.63 -22.82
CA HIS A 352 35.11 0.66 -23.63
C HIS A 352 35.47 -0.64 -22.89
N HIS A 353 34.94 -0.83 -21.65
CA HIS A 353 35.20 -1.97 -20.79
C HIS A 353 34.05 -2.97 -20.78
N ALA A 354 34.20 -4.09 -20.10
CA ALA A 354 33.16 -5.11 -19.95
C ALA A 354 31.88 -4.52 -19.37
N ILE A 355 30.75 -4.90 -19.97
CA ILE A 355 29.41 -4.41 -19.59
C ILE A 355 29.06 -4.93 -18.18
N ASN A 356 28.64 -4.02 -17.30
CA ASN A 356 27.97 -4.40 -16.05
C ASN A 356 26.49 -4.65 -16.35
N TRP A 357 26.10 -5.92 -16.41
CA TRP A 357 24.74 -6.33 -16.75
C TRP A 357 23.69 -5.86 -15.72
N THR A 358 24.03 -5.80 -14.42
CA THR A 358 23.13 -5.25 -13.41
C THR A 358 22.76 -3.80 -13.72
N PHE A 359 23.77 -3.00 -14.10
CA PHE A 359 23.56 -1.60 -14.45
C PHE A 359 22.77 -1.46 -15.75
N LEU A 360 23.10 -2.25 -16.79
CA LEU A 360 22.42 -2.20 -18.09
C LEU A 360 20.97 -2.64 -18.00
N LEU A 361 20.66 -3.75 -17.30
CA LEU A 361 19.29 -4.25 -17.19
C LEU A 361 18.40 -3.31 -16.38
N ASN A 362 18.93 -2.69 -15.30
CA ASN A 362 18.16 -1.66 -14.59
C ASN A 362 17.96 -0.39 -15.42
N PHE A 363 18.89 -0.04 -16.32
CA PHE A 363 18.69 1.03 -17.29
C PHE A 363 17.57 0.69 -18.29
N GLY A 364 17.59 -0.54 -18.81
CA GLY A 364 16.51 -1.04 -19.66
C GLY A 364 15.13 -1.01 -18.97
N LEU A 365 15.08 -1.38 -17.68
CA LEU A 365 13.86 -1.27 -16.88
C LEU A 365 13.41 0.18 -16.68
N LEU A 366 14.33 1.11 -16.44
CA LEU A 366 13.97 2.52 -16.34
C LEU A 366 13.28 2.99 -17.64
N ILE A 367 13.86 2.66 -18.79
CA ILE A 367 13.26 3.00 -20.10
C ILE A 367 11.90 2.33 -20.26
N LEU A 368 11.75 1.06 -19.88
CA LEU A 368 10.47 0.34 -19.94
C LEU A 368 9.39 1.01 -19.08
N PHE A 369 9.69 1.35 -17.82
CA PHE A 369 8.72 1.99 -16.94
C PHE A 369 8.35 3.41 -17.40
N VAL A 370 9.34 4.21 -17.78
CA VAL A 370 9.10 5.56 -18.35
C VAL A 370 8.28 5.47 -19.63
N SER A 371 8.58 4.51 -20.51
CA SER A 371 7.75 4.29 -21.72
C SER A 371 6.32 3.89 -21.36
N TYR A 372 6.15 2.99 -20.37
CA TYR A 372 4.83 2.59 -19.91
C TYR A 372 4.03 3.76 -19.32
N GLU A 373 4.66 4.56 -18.46
CA GLU A 373 4.00 5.68 -17.78
C GLU A 373 3.60 6.78 -18.75
N TYR A 374 4.48 7.15 -19.67
CA TYR A 374 4.33 8.38 -20.47
C TYR A 374 3.89 8.15 -21.92
N ILE A 375 4.29 7.03 -22.55
CA ILE A 375 4.00 6.74 -23.95
C ILE A 375 2.89 5.70 -24.09
N GLY A 376 2.89 4.73 -23.17
CA GLY A 376 2.13 3.50 -23.26
C GLY A 376 2.93 2.38 -23.94
N LEU A 377 2.50 1.14 -23.71
CA LEU A 377 3.13 -0.04 -24.30
C LEU A 377 2.19 -0.73 -25.29
N PRO A 378 2.73 -1.33 -26.38
CA PRO A 378 1.98 -2.27 -27.18
C PRO A 378 1.39 -3.39 -26.32
N GLU A 379 0.20 -3.86 -26.69
CA GLU A 379 -0.55 -4.85 -25.91
C GLU A 379 0.28 -6.10 -25.59
N ILE A 380 1.03 -6.59 -26.57
CA ILE A 380 1.88 -7.77 -26.41
C ILE A 380 2.96 -7.54 -25.35
N VAL A 381 3.59 -6.38 -25.33
CA VAL A 381 4.62 -6.03 -24.33
C VAL A 381 4.00 -5.87 -22.96
N GLY A 382 2.85 -5.18 -22.87
CA GLY A 382 2.10 -5.04 -21.62
C GLY A 382 1.68 -6.39 -21.02
N LYS A 383 1.27 -7.35 -21.86
CA LYS A 383 0.94 -8.73 -21.45
C LYS A 383 2.18 -9.52 -21.02
N LEU A 384 3.26 -9.50 -21.79
CA LEU A 384 4.49 -10.22 -21.47
C LEU A 384 5.17 -9.74 -20.19
N THR A 385 5.11 -8.45 -19.92
CA THR A 385 5.66 -7.85 -18.70
C THR A 385 4.66 -7.84 -17.53
N PHE A 386 3.41 -8.22 -17.77
CA PHE A 386 2.28 -8.06 -16.85
C PHE A 386 2.00 -6.60 -16.43
N LEU A 387 2.66 -5.60 -16.98
CA LEU A 387 2.44 -4.19 -16.65
C LEU A 387 1.01 -3.74 -16.96
N ASN A 388 0.31 -4.41 -17.87
CA ASN A 388 -1.11 -4.18 -18.13
C ASN A 388 -2.03 -4.41 -16.89
N ARG A 389 -1.52 -4.99 -15.81
CA ARG A 389 -2.21 -5.16 -14.51
C ARG A 389 -1.87 -4.05 -13.51
N SER A 390 -0.98 -3.13 -13.86
CA SER A 390 -0.63 -1.96 -13.04
C SER A 390 -1.20 -0.69 -13.67
N THR A 391 -1.49 0.33 -12.87
CA THR A 391 -1.74 1.67 -13.43
C THR A 391 -0.42 2.42 -13.57
N PRO A 392 -0.30 3.39 -14.51
CA PRO A 392 0.89 4.22 -14.65
C PRO A 392 1.34 4.84 -13.31
N THR A 393 0.43 5.45 -12.57
CA THR A 393 0.71 6.08 -11.26
C THR A 393 1.26 5.10 -10.21
N ARG A 394 0.85 3.84 -10.26
CA ARG A 394 1.35 2.79 -9.34
C ARG A 394 2.65 2.16 -9.85
N ALA A 395 2.83 2.08 -11.18
CA ALA A 395 4.07 1.63 -11.81
C ALA A 395 5.24 2.60 -11.58
N ALA A 396 4.97 3.88 -11.27
CA ALA A 396 5.96 4.90 -10.92
C ALA A 396 6.90 4.49 -9.76
N ILE A 397 6.51 3.53 -8.93
CA ILE A 397 7.41 2.90 -7.96
C ILE A 397 8.60 2.22 -8.65
N GLY A 398 8.37 1.65 -9.84
CA GLY A 398 9.42 1.04 -10.66
C GLY A 398 10.42 2.07 -11.16
N THR A 399 9.93 3.22 -11.67
CA THR A 399 10.77 4.36 -12.08
C THR A 399 11.60 4.89 -10.93
N GLY A 400 11.00 5.05 -9.74
CA GLY A 400 11.71 5.49 -8.53
C GLY A 400 12.81 4.53 -8.09
N LEU A 401 12.51 3.23 -7.98
CA LEU A 401 13.47 2.21 -7.55
C LEU A 401 14.62 2.05 -8.53
N THR A 402 14.34 1.98 -9.84
CA THR A 402 15.38 1.88 -10.86
C THR A 402 16.27 3.13 -10.87
N THR A 403 15.68 4.32 -10.70
CA THR A 403 16.43 5.58 -10.57
C THR A 403 17.41 5.52 -9.40
N VAL A 404 16.98 5.04 -8.24
CA VAL A 404 17.85 4.91 -7.05
C VAL A 404 18.97 3.88 -7.26
N ILE A 405 18.67 2.73 -7.87
CA ILE A 405 19.69 1.72 -8.20
C ILE A 405 20.72 2.31 -9.18
N LEU A 406 20.27 3.00 -10.22
CA LEU A 406 21.16 3.64 -11.20
C LEU A 406 22.00 4.76 -10.58
N LEU A 407 21.46 5.54 -9.63
CA LEU A 407 22.23 6.53 -8.86
C LEU A 407 23.39 5.89 -8.07
N ALA A 408 23.17 4.71 -7.50
CA ALA A 408 24.25 3.98 -6.81
C ALA A 408 25.40 3.60 -7.78
N PHE A 409 25.04 3.18 -9.01
CA PHE A 409 26.04 2.90 -10.04
C PHE A 409 26.71 4.17 -10.59
N LEU A 410 25.95 5.23 -10.87
CA LEU A 410 26.49 6.52 -11.32
C LEU A 410 27.47 7.12 -10.30
N TYR A 411 27.20 6.98 -9.00
CA TYR A 411 28.14 7.38 -7.97
C TYR A 411 29.44 6.55 -8.00
N LYS A 412 29.33 5.24 -8.24
CA LYS A 412 30.49 4.35 -8.39
C LYS A 412 31.33 4.72 -9.62
N TYR A 413 30.68 5.16 -10.71
CA TYR A 413 31.34 5.46 -12.00
C TYR A 413 31.40 6.98 -12.30
N ARG A 414 31.33 7.85 -11.29
CA ARG A 414 31.20 9.31 -11.40
C ARG A 414 32.29 10.02 -12.22
N ASP A 415 33.49 9.41 -12.34
CA ASP A 415 34.64 10.03 -13.01
C ASP A 415 34.49 10.09 -14.55
N VAL A 416 33.49 9.38 -15.10
CA VAL A 416 33.21 9.35 -16.56
C VAL A 416 32.50 10.61 -17.04
N LEU A 417 31.80 11.35 -16.16
CA LEU A 417 31.00 12.51 -16.51
C LEU A 417 31.88 13.78 -16.74
N ARG A 418 32.06 14.19 -18.02
CA ARG A 418 32.86 15.37 -18.41
C ARG A 418 32.07 16.69 -18.36
N LEU A 419 32.78 17.82 -18.18
CA LEU A 419 32.19 19.16 -17.98
C LEU A 419 31.23 19.58 -19.11
N LYS A 420 31.60 19.40 -20.40
CA LYS A 420 30.74 19.80 -21.53
C LYS A 420 29.40 19.06 -21.55
N PHE A 421 29.42 17.77 -21.21
CA PHE A 421 28.20 16.98 -21.09
C PHE A 421 27.31 17.44 -19.91
N ARG A 422 27.93 17.92 -18.83
CA ARG A 422 27.20 18.42 -17.65
C ARG A 422 26.29 19.61 -17.96
N LEU A 423 26.70 20.52 -18.83
CA LEU A 423 25.89 21.67 -19.24
C LEU A 423 24.66 21.24 -20.06
N VAL A 424 24.87 20.31 -21.02
CA VAL A 424 23.79 19.73 -21.82
C VAL A 424 22.78 19.00 -20.91
N LEU A 425 23.27 18.25 -19.94
CA LEU A 425 22.45 17.54 -18.97
C LEU A 425 21.62 18.51 -18.12
N PHE A 426 22.20 19.61 -17.67
CA PHE A 426 21.49 20.63 -16.91
C PHE A 426 20.38 21.28 -17.74
N ALA A 427 20.67 21.67 -18.98
CA ALA A 427 19.67 22.22 -19.89
C ALA A 427 18.49 21.24 -20.14
N ALA A 428 18.81 19.96 -20.39
CA ALA A 428 17.80 18.93 -20.59
C ALA A 428 16.87 18.72 -19.37
N CYS A 429 17.38 18.91 -18.15
CA CYS A 429 16.60 18.80 -16.92
C CYS A 429 15.55 19.91 -16.75
N LEU A 430 15.73 21.07 -17.40
CA LEU A 430 14.80 22.19 -17.35
C LEU A 430 13.63 22.05 -18.33
N VAL A 431 13.78 21.25 -19.38
CA VAL A 431 12.76 21.08 -20.42
C VAL A 431 11.39 20.68 -19.88
N PRO A 432 11.25 19.69 -18.95
CA PRO A 432 9.95 19.32 -18.43
C PRO A 432 9.22 20.45 -17.70
N PHE A 433 9.96 21.31 -16.99
CA PHE A 433 9.37 22.47 -16.30
C PHE A 433 8.86 23.53 -17.28
N LEU A 434 9.58 23.76 -18.38
CA LEU A 434 9.15 24.67 -19.44
C LEU A 434 7.90 24.13 -20.14
N VAL A 435 7.91 22.84 -20.47
CA VAL A 435 6.75 22.17 -21.08
C VAL A 435 5.54 22.19 -20.14
N PHE A 436 5.75 21.96 -18.85
CA PHE A 436 4.69 22.05 -17.84
C PHE A 436 4.05 23.44 -17.81
N TYR A 437 4.87 24.48 -17.66
CA TYR A 437 4.37 25.85 -17.63
C TYR A 437 3.55 26.21 -18.88
N TYR A 438 4.01 25.80 -20.06
CA TYR A 438 3.34 26.09 -21.33
C TYR A 438 2.06 25.25 -21.55
N LYS A 439 2.04 23.99 -21.14
CA LYS A 439 0.94 23.05 -21.40
C LYS A 439 -0.11 22.96 -20.30
N ASN A 440 0.18 23.46 -19.10
CA ASN A 440 -0.71 23.44 -17.95
C ASN A 440 -0.81 24.82 -17.30
N PRO A 441 -1.22 25.89 -18.04
CA PRO A 441 -1.20 27.26 -17.53
C PRO A 441 -2.10 27.44 -16.31
N GLU A 442 -3.30 26.85 -16.28
CA GLU A 442 -4.23 26.95 -15.15
C GLU A 442 -3.64 26.41 -13.84
N ILE A 443 -2.97 25.26 -13.92
CA ILE A 443 -2.31 24.65 -12.77
C ILE A 443 -1.10 25.48 -12.35
N ALA A 444 -0.32 25.98 -13.32
CA ALA A 444 0.83 26.83 -13.04
C ALA A 444 0.41 28.17 -12.39
N ASP A 445 -0.67 28.76 -12.86
CA ASP A 445 -1.24 29.98 -12.30
C ASP A 445 -1.80 29.75 -10.88
N TYR A 446 -2.52 28.64 -10.66
CA TYR A 446 -2.97 28.26 -9.33
C TYR A 446 -1.82 28.18 -8.32
N TYR A 447 -0.72 27.52 -8.67
CA TYR A 447 0.46 27.43 -7.82
C TYR A 447 1.13 28.79 -7.61
N ARG A 448 1.21 29.62 -8.66
CA ARG A 448 1.79 30.97 -8.57
C ARG A 448 1.00 31.87 -7.63
N GLU A 449 -0.33 31.84 -7.71
CA GLU A 449 -1.19 32.71 -6.92
C GLU A 449 -1.29 32.28 -5.45
N ASN A 450 -1.34 30.98 -5.20
CA ASN A 450 -1.59 30.46 -3.85
C ASN A 450 -0.32 30.01 -3.11
N HIS A 451 0.78 29.71 -3.82
CA HIS A 451 1.96 29.05 -3.27
C HIS A 451 3.29 29.65 -3.73
N LEU A 452 3.35 30.93 -4.07
CA LEU A 452 4.54 31.55 -4.67
C LEU A 452 5.83 31.32 -3.85
N CYS A 453 5.80 31.49 -2.53
CA CYS A 453 6.97 31.27 -1.68
C CYS A 453 7.46 29.81 -1.73
N GLN A 454 6.53 28.84 -1.71
CA GLN A 454 6.86 27.43 -1.82
C GLN A 454 7.43 27.11 -3.20
N LEU A 455 6.89 27.71 -4.28
CA LEU A 455 7.42 27.54 -5.64
C LEU A 455 8.85 28.06 -5.75
N ILE A 456 9.15 29.23 -5.19
CA ILE A 456 10.51 29.79 -5.19
C ILE A 456 11.46 28.84 -4.44
N TYR A 457 11.04 28.35 -3.28
CA TYR A 457 11.82 27.36 -2.51
C TYR A 457 12.07 26.08 -3.34
N ILE A 458 11.02 25.53 -3.94
CA ILE A 458 11.12 24.32 -4.78
C ILE A 458 12.03 24.57 -5.99
N ALA A 459 11.86 25.68 -6.68
CA ALA A 459 12.67 26.04 -7.84
C ALA A 459 14.17 26.15 -7.49
N ALA A 460 14.48 26.88 -6.40
CA ALA A 460 15.84 26.98 -5.90
C ALA A 460 16.41 25.59 -5.55
N PHE A 461 15.60 24.73 -4.92
CA PHE A 461 16.03 23.40 -4.54
C PHE A 461 16.24 22.49 -5.74
N VAL A 462 15.36 22.54 -6.74
CA VAL A 462 15.50 21.82 -8.02
C VAL A 462 16.84 22.17 -8.68
N VAL A 463 17.17 23.47 -8.75
CA VAL A 463 18.46 23.92 -9.30
C VAL A 463 19.63 23.34 -8.49
N ILE A 464 19.60 23.46 -7.16
CA ILE A 464 20.64 22.92 -6.28
C ILE A 464 20.82 21.41 -6.49
N ILE A 465 19.73 20.65 -6.53
CA ILE A 465 19.77 19.18 -6.73
C ILE A 465 20.42 18.82 -8.06
N HIS A 466 20.04 19.51 -9.14
CA HIS A 466 20.62 19.23 -10.46
C HIS A 466 22.09 19.64 -10.53
N LEU A 467 22.48 20.73 -9.87
CA LEU A 467 23.90 21.10 -9.75
C LEU A 467 24.69 20.07 -8.92
N LEU A 468 24.13 19.58 -7.81
CA LEU A 468 24.76 18.52 -7.03
C LEU A 468 24.88 17.22 -7.82
N PHE A 469 23.85 16.84 -8.58
CA PHE A 469 23.89 15.67 -9.44
C PHE A 469 25.03 15.77 -10.47
N ILE A 470 25.22 16.94 -11.06
CA ILE A 470 26.21 17.19 -12.09
C ILE A 470 27.64 17.30 -11.56
N TYR A 471 27.82 18.02 -10.46
CA TYR A 471 29.16 18.38 -9.96
C TYR A 471 29.58 17.64 -8.70
N ARG A 472 28.64 17.23 -7.86
CA ARG A 472 28.89 16.70 -6.50
C ARG A 472 27.92 15.60 -6.11
N ILE A 473 27.73 14.61 -6.97
CA ILE A 473 26.79 13.48 -6.79
C ILE A 473 26.89 12.80 -5.41
N LYS A 474 28.04 12.89 -4.76
CA LYS A 474 28.28 12.38 -3.40
C LYS A 474 27.28 12.95 -2.38
N TYR A 475 26.91 14.21 -2.52
CA TYR A 475 26.04 14.91 -1.58
C TYR A 475 24.55 14.89 -1.98
N LEU A 476 24.26 14.39 -3.18
CA LEU A 476 22.91 14.39 -3.75
C LEU A 476 21.88 13.69 -2.85
N PRO A 477 22.08 12.46 -2.35
CA PRO A 477 21.05 11.81 -1.51
C PRO A 477 20.82 12.54 -0.20
N ALA A 478 21.88 13.10 0.40
CA ALA A 478 21.73 13.89 1.64
C ALA A 478 20.92 15.18 1.42
N ALA A 479 21.16 15.87 0.31
CA ALA A 479 20.39 17.07 -0.05
C ALA A 479 18.93 16.72 -0.36
N LEU A 480 18.67 15.63 -1.09
CA LEU A 480 17.31 15.13 -1.34
C LEU A 480 16.60 14.77 -0.03
N LEU A 481 17.29 14.14 0.91
CA LEU A 481 16.72 13.85 2.23
C LEU A 481 16.39 15.13 3.00
N LEU A 482 17.27 16.14 3.00
CA LEU A 482 16.98 17.44 3.61
C LEU A 482 15.76 18.12 3.00
N PHE A 483 15.50 17.89 1.71
CA PHE A 483 14.29 18.38 1.04
C PHE A 483 13.05 17.56 1.38
N THR A 484 13.15 16.24 1.47
CA THR A 484 12.01 15.32 1.64
C THR A 484 11.56 15.22 3.09
N VAL A 485 12.52 15.06 4.02
CA VAL A 485 12.24 14.76 5.44
C VAL A 485 11.30 15.76 6.11
N PRO A 486 11.45 17.08 5.94
CA PRO A 486 10.56 18.05 6.60
C PRO A 486 9.08 17.90 6.21
N PHE A 487 8.80 17.32 5.06
CA PHE A 487 7.44 17.21 4.54
C PHE A 487 6.87 15.81 4.68
N THR A 488 7.70 14.77 4.64
CA THR A 488 7.25 13.37 4.60
C THR A 488 7.35 12.66 5.94
N LEU A 489 8.29 13.02 6.81
CA LEU A 489 8.50 12.33 8.09
C LEU A 489 7.27 12.39 9.00
N LEU A 490 6.60 13.55 9.05
CA LEU A 490 5.41 13.79 9.88
C LEU A 490 4.11 13.73 9.06
N TRP A 491 4.15 13.22 7.85
CA TRP A 491 2.94 13.06 7.04
C TRP A 491 1.93 12.13 7.70
N ASN A 492 2.39 10.96 8.15
CA ASN A 492 1.62 10.12 9.02
C ASN A 492 1.80 10.59 10.47
N PRO A 493 0.74 10.63 11.29
CA PRO A 493 0.87 11.02 12.68
C PRO A 493 1.69 9.98 13.44
N LEU A 494 2.12 10.30 14.66
CA LEU A 494 2.52 9.29 15.64
C LEU A 494 1.42 9.20 16.68
N ILE A 495 0.85 8.02 16.81
CA ILE A 495 -0.22 7.73 17.78
C ILE A 495 0.17 6.58 18.70
N VAL A 496 -0.35 6.58 19.90
CA VAL A 496 -0.46 5.35 20.69
C VAL A 496 -1.62 4.56 20.08
N SER A 497 -1.34 3.36 19.58
CA SER A 497 -2.36 2.50 18.97
C SER A 497 -3.39 2.05 20.04
N PRO A 498 -4.64 1.76 19.65
CA PRO A 498 -5.64 1.31 20.60
C PRO A 498 -5.29 -0.07 21.19
N SER A 499 -5.61 -0.28 22.48
CA SER A 499 -5.57 -1.61 23.10
C SER A 499 -6.91 -2.34 22.97
N TYR A 500 -7.97 -1.60 22.68
CA TYR A 500 -9.32 -2.11 22.40
C TYR A 500 -10.09 -1.13 21.52
N VAL A 501 -11.12 -1.64 20.86
CA VAL A 501 -12.16 -0.86 20.20
C VAL A 501 -13.51 -1.42 20.65
N LYS A 502 -14.37 -0.55 21.16
CA LYS A 502 -15.73 -0.91 21.60
C LYS A 502 -16.74 -0.02 20.86
N VAL A 503 -17.78 -0.63 20.30
CA VAL A 503 -18.97 0.09 19.83
C VAL A 503 -19.87 0.32 21.03
N ASN A 504 -20.25 1.56 21.25
CA ASN A 504 -21.19 1.92 22.30
C ASN A 504 -22.60 1.60 21.81
N LEU A 505 -23.33 0.78 22.54
CA LEU A 505 -24.69 0.37 22.24
C LEU A 505 -25.68 1.00 23.22
N PRO A 506 -26.94 1.24 22.82
CA PRO A 506 -28.00 1.59 23.77
C PRO A 506 -28.15 0.54 24.87
N GLN A 507 -28.49 0.96 26.09
CA GLN A 507 -28.57 0.06 27.24
C GLN A 507 -29.54 -1.12 27.01
N GLN A 508 -30.61 -0.90 26.27
CA GLN A 508 -31.61 -1.91 25.92
C GLN A 508 -31.05 -3.03 25.04
N ILE A 509 -30.13 -2.66 24.12
CA ILE A 509 -29.43 -3.61 23.25
C ILE A 509 -28.27 -4.27 23.99
N GLU A 510 -27.55 -3.51 24.84
CA GLU A 510 -26.41 -4.03 25.61
C GLU A 510 -26.83 -5.07 26.67
N SER A 511 -28.08 -4.98 27.20
CA SER A 511 -28.62 -5.97 28.13
C SER A 511 -28.87 -7.35 27.48
N ASP A 512 -29.06 -7.41 26.16
CA ASP A 512 -29.20 -8.65 25.38
C ASP A 512 -27.84 -9.14 24.79
N HIS A 513 -26.76 -8.89 25.50
CA HIS A 513 -25.39 -9.13 25.02
C HIS A 513 -25.11 -10.58 24.59
N ALA A 514 -25.79 -11.57 25.18
CA ALA A 514 -25.64 -12.97 24.80
C ALA A 514 -26.26 -13.27 23.41
N GLY A 515 -27.42 -12.70 23.10
CA GLY A 515 -28.06 -12.81 21.78
C GLY A 515 -27.26 -12.09 20.68
N LEU A 516 -26.66 -10.94 20.99
CA LEU A 516 -25.89 -10.14 20.01
C LEU A 516 -24.59 -10.81 19.58
N ARG A 517 -23.88 -11.50 20.50
CA ARG A 517 -22.63 -12.20 20.17
C ARG A 517 -22.84 -13.43 19.29
N HIS A 518 -24.02 -14.04 19.37
CA HIS A 518 -24.35 -15.28 18.67
C HIS A 518 -25.29 -15.12 17.47
N GLY A 519 -25.93 -13.94 17.27
CA GLY A 519 -26.95 -13.80 16.22
C GLY A 519 -27.18 -12.39 15.66
N GLY A 520 -27.06 -11.34 16.48
CA GLY A 520 -27.48 -9.98 16.06
C GLY A 520 -26.62 -9.37 14.96
N ARG A 521 -27.19 -9.17 13.77
CA ARG A 521 -26.51 -8.51 12.64
C ARG A 521 -27.05 -7.11 12.43
N PHE A 522 -26.16 -6.15 12.18
CA PHE A 522 -26.46 -4.75 12.01
C PHE A 522 -26.35 -4.30 10.54
N LEU A 523 -27.33 -3.56 10.05
CA LEU A 523 -27.21 -2.74 8.85
C LEU A 523 -26.76 -1.34 9.26
N LEU A 524 -25.67 -0.86 8.68
CA LEU A 524 -25.05 0.41 9.02
C LEU A 524 -25.33 1.44 7.92
N ILE A 525 -26.01 2.53 8.28
CA ILE A 525 -26.40 3.61 7.37
C ILE A 525 -25.64 4.88 7.77
N ASP A 526 -24.83 5.37 6.87
CA ASP A 526 -23.93 6.50 7.12
C ASP A 526 -22.99 6.29 8.34
N VAL A 527 -22.51 5.05 8.49
CA VAL A 527 -21.57 4.61 9.53
C VAL A 527 -20.42 3.86 8.85
N PRO A 528 -19.16 4.03 9.29
CA PRO A 528 -18.03 3.28 8.74
C PRO A 528 -18.28 1.76 8.79
N ALA A 529 -18.29 1.13 7.62
CA ALA A 529 -18.78 -0.25 7.43
C ALA A 529 -18.09 -1.30 8.34
N ASN A 530 -16.76 -1.19 8.56
CA ASN A 530 -16.01 -2.17 9.34
C ASN A 530 -15.93 -1.85 10.85
N LEU A 531 -16.59 -0.77 11.32
CA LEU A 531 -16.49 -0.35 12.71
C LEU A 531 -17.12 -1.37 13.67
N PHE A 532 -18.30 -1.88 13.32
CA PHE A 532 -19.01 -2.88 14.14
C PHE A 532 -18.23 -4.19 14.19
N PHE A 533 -17.64 -4.59 13.05
CA PHE A 533 -16.76 -5.74 13.01
C PHE A 533 -15.54 -5.58 13.94
N ALA A 534 -14.90 -4.39 13.96
CA ALA A 534 -13.80 -4.11 14.87
C ALA A 534 -14.23 -4.22 16.35
N GLY A 535 -15.47 -3.84 16.68
CA GLY A 535 -16.06 -4.00 18.00
C GLY A 535 -16.53 -5.42 18.33
N GLY A 536 -16.29 -6.41 17.47
CA GLY A 536 -16.69 -7.82 17.67
C GLY A 536 -18.17 -8.09 17.34
N LEU A 537 -18.87 -7.19 16.65
CA LEU A 537 -20.26 -7.31 16.24
C LEU A 537 -20.37 -7.73 14.77
N ARG A 538 -21.53 -8.29 14.40
CA ARG A 538 -21.84 -8.68 13.02
C ARG A 538 -22.41 -7.51 12.24
N SER A 539 -21.91 -7.26 11.03
CA SER A 539 -22.47 -6.25 10.11
C SER A 539 -22.90 -6.87 8.80
N MET A 540 -23.95 -6.31 8.18
CA MET A 540 -24.41 -6.72 6.86
C MET A 540 -23.58 -6.08 5.77
N ASN A 541 -23.41 -4.77 5.81
CA ASN A 541 -22.57 -4.04 4.90
C ASN A 541 -21.17 -3.92 5.50
N ALA A 542 -20.18 -4.31 4.71
CA ALA A 542 -18.78 -4.28 5.11
C ALA A 542 -17.90 -4.10 3.89
N THR A 543 -16.71 -3.57 4.09
CA THR A 543 -15.72 -3.51 3.03
C THR A 543 -14.88 -4.78 3.03
N SER A 544 -14.87 -5.51 1.90
CA SER A 544 -14.07 -6.71 1.69
C SER A 544 -13.59 -6.81 0.24
N HIS A 545 -12.65 -7.74 -0.02
CA HIS A 545 -11.91 -7.76 -1.29
C HIS A 545 -12.57 -8.56 -2.43
N TYR A 546 -13.75 -9.11 -2.22
CA TYR A 546 -14.58 -9.74 -3.25
C TYR A 546 -16.06 -9.59 -2.89
N VAL A 547 -16.93 -9.79 -3.88
CA VAL A 547 -18.38 -9.61 -3.72
C VAL A 547 -18.95 -10.55 -2.66
N ASP A 548 -19.94 -10.07 -1.92
CA ASP A 548 -20.71 -10.91 -1.01
C ASP A 548 -21.66 -11.81 -1.82
N SER A 549 -21.57 -13.14 -1.62
CA SER A 549 -22.38 -14.10 -2.39
C SER A 549 -23.87 -13.90 -2.14
N TYR A 550 -24.29 -13.70 -0.88
CA TYR A 550 -25.69 -13.44 -0.57
C TYR A 550 -26.20 -12.16 -1.25
N MET A 551 -25.40 -11.07 -1.19
CA MET A 551 -25.76 -9.82 -1.85
C MET A 551 -25.84 -9.97 -3.37
N PHE A 552 -24.89 -10.71 -3.95
CA PHE A 552 -24.88 -10.97 -5.39
C PHE A 552 -26.10 -11.79 -5.81
N ASP A 553 -26.35 -12.92 -5.19
CA ASP A 553 -27.40 -13.87 -5.57
C ASP A 553 -28.80 -13.32 -5.37
N ASN A 554 -29.03 -12.55 -4.28
CA ASN A 554 -30.35 -12.06 -3.94
C ASN A 554 -30.68 -10.67 -4.53
N PHE A 555 -29.68 -9.83 -4.79
CA PHE A 555 -29.90 -8.43 -5.21
C PHE A 555 -29.18 -8.08 -6.51
N TYR A 556 -27.86 -8.28 -6.62
CA TYR A 556 -27.09 -7.76 -7.76
C TYR A 556 -27.35 -8.53 -9.05
N SER A 557 -27.55 -9.85 -8.98
CA SER A 557 -27.84 -10.70 -10.13
C SER A 557 -29.15 -10.36 -10.85
N LYS A 558 -30.05 -9.61 -10.18
CA LYS A 558 -31.34 -9.18 -10.70
C LYS A 558 -31.32 -7.82 -11.38
N LEU A 559 -30.16 -7.15 -11.37
CA LEU A 559 -29.98 -5.84 -12.00
C LEU A 559 -29.70 -5.99 -13.49
N GLU A 560 -29.88 -4.92 -14.26
CA GLU A 560 -29.74 -4.90 -15.72
C GLU A 560 -28.34 -5.36 -16.20
N ASN A 561 -27.27 -5.00 -15.46
CA ASN A 561 -25.87 -5.38 -15.78
C ASN A 561 -25.20 -5.97 -14.54
N PRO A 562 -25.53 -7.21 -14.15
CA PRO A 562 -25.11 -7.78 -12.88
C PRO A 562 -23.58 -7.97 -12.76
N GLU A 563 -22.89 -8.20 -13.87
CA GLU A 563 -21.44 -8.40 -13.91
C GLU A 563 -20.65 -7.21 -13.38
N ILE A 564 -21.14 -5.96 -13.54
CA ILE A 564 -20.44 -4.78 -13.02
C ILE A 564 -20.45 -4.73 -11.48
N TYR A 565 -21.37 -5.43 -10.83
CA TYR A 565 -21.46 -5.53 -9.37
C TYR A 565 -20.63 -6.69 -8.80
N ASN A 566 -20.09 -7.59 -9.65
CA ASN A 566 -19.08 -8.57 -9.25
C ASN A 566 -17.73 -7.87 -9.04
N ARG A 567 -17.57 -7.20 -7.91
CA ARG A 567 -16.41 -6.38 -7.55
C ARG A 567 -16.12 -6.39 -6.07
N PHE A 568 -15.16 -5.58 -5.63
CA PHE A 568 -14.98 -5.33 -4.19
C PHE A 568 -16.31 -5.06 -3.52
N ASN A 569 -16.56 -5.74 -2.40
CA ASN A 569 -17.71 -5.46 -1.57
C ASN A 569 -17.41 -4.24 -0.68
N ASN A 570 -17.56 -3.07 -1.25
CA ASN A 570 -17.54 -1.80 -0.53
C ASN A 570 -18.95 -1.23 -0.63
N LEU A 571 -19.86 -1.79 0.18
CA LEU A 571 -21.28 -1.46 0.16
C LEU A 571 -21.56 -0.31 1.14
N ASN A 572 -21.89 0.86 0.59
CA ASN A 572 -22.32 2.01 1.34
C ASN A 572 -23.83 2.19 1.20
N VAL A 573 -24.52 2.26 2.32
CA VAL A 573 -25.98 2.37 2.40
C VAL A 573 -26.36 3.79 2.81
N PHE A 574 -27.30 4.39 2.07
CA PHE A 574 -27.81 5.74 2.28
C PHE A 574 -29.33 5.73 2.32
N LEU A 575 -29.92 6.71 2.98
CA LEU A 575 -31.38 6.96 2.95
C LEU A 575 -31.69 8.02 1.90
N ASP A 576 -32.78 7.79 1.14
CA ASP A 576 -33.26 8.71 0.11
C ASP A 576 -34.77 8.57 -0.04
N ASP A 577 -35.54 9.45 0.62
CA ASP A 577 -36.99 9.39 0.62
C ASP A 577 -37.66 9.77 -0.73
N GLN A 578 -36.85 10.30 -1.67
CA GLN A 578 -37.33 10.61 -3.02
C GLN A 578 -37.32 9.39 -3.96
N LYS A 579 -36.71 8.30 -3.53
CA LYS A 579 -36.56 7.08 -4.34
C LYS A 579 -37.59 6.04 -3.93
N PRO A 580 -38.22 5.33 -4.90
CA PRO A 580 -39.11 4.23 -4.58
C PRO A 580 -38.27 3.06 -4.02
N ASN A 581 -38.58 2.65 -2.80
CA ASN A 581 -38.12 1.42 -2.17
C ASN A 581 -36.59 1.24 -2.06
N MET A 582 -35.90 0.75 -3.08
CA MET A 582 -34.45 0.49 -3.11
C MET A 582 -33.87 0.78 -4.48
N GLU A 583 -32.71 1.46 -4.50
CA GLU A 583 -31.91 1.68 -5.70
C GLU A 583 -30.45 1.22 -5.45
N ILE A 584 -29.91 0.41 -6.34
CA ILE A 584 -28.51 -0.04 -6.30
C ILE A 584 -27.78 0.49 -7.53
N SER A 585 -26.66 1.17 -7.31
CA SER A 585 -25.84 1.78 -8.36
C SER A 585 -24.37 1.72 -8.01
N LEU A 586 -23.49 1.99 -8.97
CA LEU A 586 -22.08 2.20 -8.69
C LEU A 586 -21.88 3.62 -8.17
N GLY A 587 -21.24 3.76 -7.02
CA GLY A 587 -20.89 5.07 -6.46
C GLY A 587 -19.52 5.58 -6.95
N GLY A 588 -18.71 4.68 -7.51
CA GLY A 588 -17.36 4.95 -8.03
C GLY A 588 -16.74 3.70 -8.62
N GLY A 589 -15.42 3.76 -8.92
CA GLY A 589 -14.70 2.63 -9.51
C GLY A 589 -14.65 1.38 -8.63
N ASP A 590 -14.77 1.53 -7.30
CA ASP A 590 -14.49 0.50 -6.31
C ASP A 590 -15.55 0.34 -5.22
N TRP A 591 -16.70 1.03 -5.32
CA TRP A 591 -17.76 0.89 -4.32
C TRP A 591 -19.18 0.86 -4.90
N ILE A 592 -20.07 0.20 -4.18
CA ILE A 592 -21.49 0.03 -4.49
C ILE A 592 -22.28 0.95 -3.59
N LYS A 593 -23.22 1.68 -4.18
CA LYS A 593 -24.15 2.56 -3.49
C LYS A 593 -25.52 1.92 -3.46
N MET A 594 -26.08 1.77 -2.26
CA MET A 594 -27.46 1.35 -2.04
C MET A 594 -28.21 2.51 -1.40
N ARG A 595 -29.30 2.94 -2.03
CA ARG A 595 -30.24 3.93 -1.47
C ARG A 595 -31.53 3.23 -1.07
N LEU A 596 -32.01 3.51 0.13
CA LEU A 596 -33.19 2.94 0.69
C LEU A 596 -34.18 4.06 1.06
N ASN A 597 -35.48 3.88 0.78
CA ASN A 597 -36.51 4.76 1.30
C ASN A 597 -36.67 4.50 2.80
N ALA A 598 -36.46 5.52 3.62
CA ALA A 598 -36.49 5.36 5.07
C ALA A 598 -37.88 4.95 5.60
N SER A 599 -38.98 5.48 5.00
CA SER A 599 -40.35 5.26 5.44
C SER A 599 -40.95 3.95 4.92
N ASP A 600 -40.67 3.62 3.65
CA ASP A 600 -41.41 2.60 2.91
C ASP A 600 -40.66 1.29 2.70
N PHE A 601 -39.29 1.31 2.87
CA PHE A 601 -38.49 0.12 2.64
C PHE A 601 -38.75 -0.95 3.72
N ASP A 602 -39.01 -2.17 3.29
CA ASP A 602 -39.15 -3.31 4.21
C ASP A 602 -37.77 -3.88 4.59
N PHE A 603 -37.26 -3.50 5.76
CA PHE A 603 -35.95 -3.96 6.25
C PHE A 603 -35.89 -5.44 6.60
N SER A 604 -37.03 -6.11 6.71
CA SER A 604 -37.10 -7.55 7.03
C SER A 604 -36.67 -8.46 5.88
N ILE A 605 -36.51 -7.93 4.67
CA ILE A 605 -35.95 -8.67 3.52
C ILE A 605 -34.43 -8.94 3.67
N PHE A 606 -33.77 -8.18 4.53
CA PHE A 606 -32.35 -8.41 4.82
C PHE A 606 -32.18 -9.34 6.02
N PRO A 607 -31.09 -10.14 6.07
CA PRO A 607 -30.79 -11.01 7.20
C PRO A 607 -30.15 -10.21 8.35
N ILE A 608 -30.89 -9.24 8.88
CA ILE A 608 -30.45 -8.30 9.91
C ILE A 608 -31.45 -8.27 11.08
N ASP A 609 -30.94 -7.95 12.26
CA ASP A 609 -31.74 -7.77 13.47
C ASP A 609 -31.86 -6.30 13.85
N TYR A 610 -30.88 -5.48 13.45
CA TYR A 610 -30.86 -4.07 13.80
C TYR A 610 -30.46 -3.20 12.61
N VAL A 611 -31.01 -1.99 12.56
CA VAL A 611 -30.62 -0.89 11.69
C VAL A 611 -30.00 0.20 12.56
N VAL A 612 -28.84 0.73 12.15
CA VAL A 612 -28.18 1.85 12.81
C VAL A 612 -28.00 2.97 11.79
N ALA A 613 -28.53 4.13 12.11
CA ALA A 613 -28.42 5.29 11.24
C ALA A 613 -27.98 6.53 12.02
N ARG A 614 -27.13 7.35 11.39
CA ARG A 614 -26.82 8.67 11.92
C ARG A 614 -28.03 9.58 11.80
N SER A 615 -28.33 10.35 12.85
CA SER A 615 -29.43 11.31 12.85
C SER A 615 -29.24 12.33 11.74
N SER A 616 -30.17 12.36 10.80
CA SER A 616 -30.25 13.30 9.69
C SER A 616 -31.74 13.47 9.32
N GLN A 617 -32.06 14.48 8.54
CA GLN A 617 -33.41 14.68 8.04
C GLN A 617 -33.95 13.44 7.30
N SER A 618 -33.10 12.77 6.50
CA SER A 618 -33.46 11.52 5.81
C SER A 618 -33.67 10.33 6.76
N ALA A 619 -33.09 10.37 7.98
CA ALA A 619 -33.27 9.30 8.97
C ALA A 619 -34.54 9.41 9.79
N ASP A 620 -35.28 10.52 9.73
CA ASP A 620 -36.52 10.71 10.50
C ASP A 620 -37.64 9.76 10.01
N GLY A 621 -37.62 9.38 8.73
CA GLY A 621 -38.54 8.39 8.15
C GLY A 621 -38.42 7.00 8.78
N LEU A 622 -37.26 6.61 9.30
CA LEU A 622 -37.07 5.31 9.96
C LEU A 622 -37.93 5.12 11.19
N ALA A 623 -38.26 6.20 11.90
CA ALA A 623 -39.09 6.14 13.11
C ALA A 623 -40.55 5.77 12.79
N SER A 624 -41.04 6.09 11.60
CA SER A 624 -42.38 5.75 11.11
C SER A 624 -42.44 4.45 10.29
N ASN A 625 -41.29 3.83 10.02
CA ASN A 625 -41.21 2.63 9.20
C ASN A 625 -41.88 1.43 9.88
N SER A 626 -42.80 0.78 9.15
CA SER A 626 -43.63 -0.31 9.68
C SER A 626 -42.83 -1.57 10.05
N SER A 627 -41.68 -1.81 9.41
CA SER A 627 -40.81 -2.97 9.67
C SER A 627 -39.84 -2.76 10.85
N LEU A 628 -39.79 -1.57 11.43
CA LEU A 628 -38.85 -1.19 12.47
C LEU A 628 -39.50 -0.86 13.81
N VAL A 629 -38.74 -1.03 14.90
CA VAL A 629 -39.09 -0.59 16.27
C VAL A 629 -37.89 0.15 16.85
N PRO A 630 -38.06 1.38 17.37
CA PRO A 630 -36.95 2.09 18.04
C PRO A 630 -36.36 1.26 19.18
N ALA A 631 -35.01 1.17 19.21
CA ALA A 631 -34.26 0.38 20.18
C ALA A 631 -33.25 1.22 21.00
N GLY A 632 -33.33 2.56 20.88
CA GLY A 632 -32.51 3.51 21.62
C GLY A 632 -31.58 4.34 20.75
N SER A 633 -30.74 5.14 21.39
CA SER A 633 -29.78 6.02 20.71
C SER A 633 -28.47 6.12 21.47
N VAL A 634 -27.39 6.43 20.76
CA VAL A 634 -26.06 6.74 21.31
C VAL A 634 -25.51 7.95 20.54
N GLY A 635 -25.36 9.09 21.23
CA GLY A 635 -25.02 10.34 20.56
C GLY A 635 -26.00 10.66 19.42
N ASP A 636 -25.45 10.90 18.23
CA ASP A 636 -26.24 11.17 17.03
C ASP A 636 -26.76 9.90 16.32
N TYR A 637 -26.53 8.71 16.88
CA TYR A 637 -26.91 7.45 16.22
C TYR A 637 -28.18 6.87 16.83
N ARG A 638 -29.15 6.54 15.97
CA ARG A 638 -30.41 5.90 16.32
C ARG A 638 -30.36 4.42 15.95
N PHE A 639 -30.85 3.58 16.84
CA PHE A 639 -30.90 2.14 16.69
C PHE A 639 -32.34 1.70 16.57
N TYR A 640 -32.62 0.81 15.62
CA TYR A 640 -33.93 0.24 15.39
C TYR A 640 -33.81 -1.29 15.34
N LYS A 641 -34.72 -1.99 16.00
CA LYS A 641 -34.86 -3.45 15.89
C LYS A 641 -35.77 -3.76 14.72
N VAL A 642 -35.38 -4.70 13.87
CA VAL A 642 -36.21 -5.19 12.77
C VAL A 642 -37.28 -6.12 13.34
N LYS A 643 -38.51 -5.93 12.96
CA LYS A 643 -39.62 -6.84 13.31
C LYS A 643 -39.39 -8.16 12.58
N ALA A 644 -39.39 -9.28 13.30
CA ALA A 644 -39.40 -10.58 12.67
C ALA A 644 -40.61 -10.67 11.73
N HIS A 645 -40.42 -11.20 10.52
CA HIS A 645 -41.57 -11.61 9.71
C HIS A 645 -42.39 -12.54 10.59
N GLY A 646 -43.62 -12.17 10.87
CA GLY A 646 -44.59 -13.08 11.44
C GLY A 646 -44.64 -14.28 10.49
N GLY A 647 -44.14 -15.44 10.94
CA GLY A 647 -44.11 -16.64 10.13
C GLY A 647 -45.47 -16.89 9.54
N LEU A 648 -45.53 -16.96 8.20
CA LEU A 648 -46.63 -17.60 7.48
C LEU A 648 -46.46 -19.11 7.61
#